data_7a72fe453e0f2b84215d5f27fcaaca07
#
_entry.id   7a72fe453e0f2b84215d5f27fcaaca07
#
_cell.length_a   1.000
_cell.length_b   1.000
_cell.length_c   1.000
_cell.angle_alpha   90.00
_cell.angle_beta   90.00
_cell.angle_gamma   90.00
#
_symmetry.space_group_name_H-M   'P 1'
#
loop_
_entity.id
_entity.type
_entity.pdbx_description
1 polymer ?
#
loop_
_entity_poly.entity_id
_entity_poly.type
_entity_poly.pdbx_seq_one_letter_code
_entity_poly.pdbx_strand_id
1 'polypeptide(L)'
;MQPFTYDALAGRVVFGPGTARARLADEISRLGVSRLLLITDTRAASLARELAEPLDGRVAGLFTGVQEHVPVAVAEAARQQAAETGADAVLSIGGGSATGTAKAVALTTGLPVIAVPTTYAGSEVTPVWGLTEGERKTTGTDPRVRPRLVLYDPELTVSLPPGLTAASGLNALAHCAEAFWAPGRNPVTALAAAEGIRVLAQALPLAVKDGTDLAARSDVLYGAYLAGTAFGTAGSGLHHKICHVLGGRYGLPHAQTHAIVLPYVLALNLPGAPEAAARIGRALDTADPAAAVQDLAAGLGLPGGLRDIGLREDQLDEAARLIVPAVPADNPVPAGAAELRTLVRAAWAGTPAAVSDDAAVQAAREAAVTAEVLASFAGATPPRFKELAQSLVRNLHAFAREIRLTQEEWQFGIDFLTRAGHITDDRRQEFILLSDVLGMSMLTIGINAPTAAGATESTVVGPFFVAGAPETPLGGDIANGAQGQPCYVSGTVTDTAGQPIAGARIDIWQSDEDGFYDVQYPDGRTAARGWLRTGPDGGYRFWSVHPAPYPIPDDGPVGDLLKAAGRGPMRPAHLHFRVVVPGYRPLVTHIFVAGDEYLDKDAVFGVKESLIVEFTEHPPGPAPEGRTMSEPWSRVAFDMVLAPAAEQAP
;
A
#
# COMPACT_ATOMS: atom_id res chain seq x y z
N MET A 1 9.26 -10.39 12.31
CA MET A 1 8.27 -10.64 11.24
C MET A 1 7.58 -9.32 10.98
N GLN A 2 7.48 -8.88 9.73
CA GLN A 2 6.74 -7.66 9.42
C GLN A 2 5.23 -7.87 9.67
N PRO A 3 4.49 -6.84 10.15
CA PRO A 3 3.04 -6.91 10.27
C PRO A 3 2.40 -7.20 8.90
N PHE A 4 1.37 -8.04 8.89
CA PHE A 4 0.64 -8.36 7.66
C PHE A 4 -0.84 -8.62 7.97
N THR A 5 -1.69 -8.43 6.97
CA THR A 5 -3.09 -8.86 6.97
C THR A 5 -3.24 -10.02 5.99
N TYR A 6 -3.96 -11.04 6.39
CA TYR A 6 -4.25 -12.20 5.55
C TYR A 6 -5.72 -12.59 5.67
N ASP A 7 -6.45 -12.45 4.59
CA ASP A 7 -7.82 -12.94 4.48
C ASP A 7 -7.81 -14.37 3.93
N ALA A 8 -8.13 -15.34 4.79
CA ALA A 8 -8.36 -16.69 4.37
C ALA A 8 -9.66 -16.74 3.55
N LEU A 9 -9.50 -16.59 2.25
CA LEU A 9 -10.64 -16.52 1.33
C LEU A 9 -11.48 -17.83 1.45
N ALA A 10 -12.74 -17.69 1.87
CA ALA A 10 -13.62 -18.82 2.06
C ALA A 10 -13.91 -19.56 0.74
N GLY A 11 -13.73 -20.85 0.71
CA GLY A 11 -14.02 -21.72 -0.43
C GLY A 11 -13.77 -23.18 -0.05
N ARG A 12 -14.60 -24.08 -0.60
CA ARG A 12 -14.42 -25.51 -0.41
C ARG A 12 -13.67 -26.10 -1.61
N VAL A 13 -12.63 -26.85 -1.34
CA VAL A 13 -11.86 -27.58 -2.35
C VAL A 13 -12.03 -29.08 -2.11
N VAL A 14 -12.33 -29.81 -3.17
CA VAL A 14 -12.34 -31.27 -3.22
C VAL A 14 -11.30 -31.69 -4.24
N PHE A 15 -10.35 -32.52 -3.82
CA PHE A 15 -9.21 -32.86 -4.65
C PHE A 15 -8.99 -34.38 -4.70
N GLY A 16 -8.72 -34.90 -5.88
CA GLY A 16 -8.30 -36.29 -6.10
C GLY A 16 -8.85 -36.92 -7.40
N PRO A 17 -8.22 -38.00 -7.87
CA PRO A 17 -8.68 -38.72 -9.05
C PRO A 17 -10.15 -39.20 -8.91
N GLY A 18 -10.94 -39.04 -9.97
CA GLY A 18 -12.35 -39.44 -10.02
C GLY A 18 -13.32 -38.59 -9.19
N THR A 19 -12.85 -37.54 -8.50
CA THR A 19 -13.68 -36.73 -7.60
C THR A 19 -14.79 -35.98 -8.34
N ALA A 20 -14.57 -35.56 -9.58
CA ALA A 20 -15.60 -34.86 -10.35
C ALA A 20 -16.82 -35.78 -10.59
N ARG A 21 -16.58 -37.04 -10.93
CA ARG A 21 -17.67 -38.03 -11.14
C ARG A 21 -18.30 -38.47 -9.83
N ALA A 22 -17.49 -38.76 -8.82
CA ALA A 22 -17.95 -39.36 -7.56
C ALA A 22 -18.59 -38.35 -6.59
N ARG A 23 -18.20 -37.06 -6.63
CA ARG A 23 -18.53 -36.12 -5.57
C ARG A 23 -19.34 -34.90 -6.02
N LEU A 24 -19.39 -34.58 -7.33
CA LEU A 24 -20.00 -33.32 -7.81
C LEU A 24 -21.45 -33.19 -7.37
N ALA A 25 -22.27 -34.25 -7.52
CA ALA A 25 -23.68 -34.23 -7.15
C ALA A 25 -23.92 -34.02 -5.64
N ASP A 26 -23.13 -34.70 -4.80
CA ASP A 26 -23.20 -34.56 -3.34
C ASP A 26 -22.78 -33.16 -2.88
N GLU A 27 -21.70 -32.62 -3.46
CA GLU A 27 -21.18 -31.30 -3.10
C GLU A 27 -22.12 -30.18 -3.56
N ILE A 28 -22.77 -30.31 -4.71
CA ILE A 28 -23.84 -29.41 -5.18
C ILE A 28 -25.06 -29.49 -4.23
N SER A 29 -25.44 -30.68 -3.80
CA SER A 29 -26.51 -30.87 -2.82
C SER A 29 -26.19 -30.19 -1.48
N ARG A 30 -24.93 -30.26 -1.04
CA ARG A 30 -24.46 -29.60 0.18
C ARG A 30 -24.54 -28.08 0.08
N LEU A 31 -24.35 -27.48 -1.11
CA LEU A 31 -24.49 -26.04 -1.33
C LEU A 31 -25.95 -25.57 -1.34
N GLY A 32 -26.91 -26.49 -1.43
CA GLY A 32 -28.34 -26.18 -1.44
C GLY A 32 -28.84 -25.51 -2.72
N VAL A 33 -28.10 -25.65 -3.83
CA VAL A 33 -28.47 -25.11 -5.15
C VAL A 33 -29.28 -26.14 -5.94
N SER A 34 -30.23 -25.66 -6.73
CA SER A 34 -31.21 -26.50 -7.43
C SER A 34 -31.32 -26.24 -8.93
N ARG A 35 -30.83 -25.11 -9.42
CA ARG A 35 -30.95 -24.70 -10.82
C ARG A 35 -29.61 -24.15 -11.34
N LEU A 36 -28.85 -24.99 -12.02
CA LEU A 36 -27.51 -24.69 -12.48
C LEU A 36 -27.50 -24.18 -13.92
N LEU A 37 -26.82 -23.06 -14.19
CA LEU A 37 -26.33 -22.79 -15.53
C LEU A 37 -24.95 -23.46 -15.69
N LEU A 38 -24.88 -24.48 -16.56
CA LEU A 38 -23.61 -25.12 -16.91
C LEU A 38 -22.90 -24.32 -17.99
N ILE A 39 -21.66 -23.88 -17.70
CA ILE A 39 -20.82 -23.11 -18.61
C ILE A 39 -19.59 -23.91 -19.00
N THR A 40 -19.38 -24.08 -20.29
CA THR A 40 -18.28 -24.87 -20.87
C THR A 40 -17.93 -24.35 -22.26
N ASP A 41 -16.76 -24.71 -22.78
CA ASP A 41 -16.46 -24.51 -24.19
C ASP A 41 -16.93 -25.72 -25.06
N THR A 42 -16.86 -25.56 -26.36
CA THR A 42 -17.30 -26.61 -27.30
C THR A 42 -16.47 -27.88 -27.19
N ARG A 43 -15.20 -27.83 -26.80
CA ARG A 43 -14.30 -28.99 -26.68
C ARG A 43 -14.64 -29.80 -25.44
N ALA A 44 -14.95 -29.13 -24.33
CA ALA A 44 -15.32 -29.81 -23.08
C ALA A 44 -16.83 -30.13 -22.97
N ALA A 45 -17.64 -29.79 -23.96
CA ALA A 45 -19.11 -29.94 -23.90
C ALA A 45 -19.57 -31.38 -23.70
N SER A 46 -18.86 -32.38 -24.24
CA SER A 46 -19.17 -33.78 -24.02
C SER A 46 -18.90 -34.20 -22.58
N LEU A 47 -17.71 -33.85 -22.06
CA LEU A 47 -17.36 -34.08 -20.66
C LEU A 47 -18.31 -33.36 -19.69
N ALA A 48 -18.67 -32.12 -20.02
CA ALA A 48 -19.59 -31.34 -19.19
C ALA A 48 -20.99 -32.01 -19.10
N ARG A 49 -21.51 -32.57 -20.19
CA ARG A 49 -22.77 -33.33 -20.17
C ARG A 49 -22.65 -34.64 -19.38
N GLU A 50 -21.55 -35.37 -19.55
CA GLU A 50 -21.27 -36.60 -18.78
C GLU A 50 -21.25 -36.30 -17.26
N LEU A 51 -20.51 -35.29 -16.83
CA LEU A 51 -20.42 -34.90 -15.42
C LEU A 51 -21.76 -34.32 -14.88
N ALA A 52 -22.60 -33.81 -15.76
CA ALA A 52 -23.90 -33.25 -15.41
C ALA A 52 -25.00 -34.31 -15.32
N GLU A 53 -24.81 -35.49 -15.91
CA GLU A 53 -25.82 -36.56 -15.91
C GLU A 53 -26.30 -36.94 -14.49
N PRO A 54 -25.42 -37.09 -13.47
CA PRO A 54 -25.83 -37.43 -12.11
C PRO A 54 -26.49 -36.26 -11.35
N LEU A 55 -26.61 -35.08 -11.93
CA LEU A 55 -27.21 -33.91 -11.27
C LEU A 55 -28.75 -33.90 -11.27
N ASP A 56 -29.37 -34.95 -11.78
CA ASP A 56 -30.80 -35.25 -11.67
C ASP A 56 -31.73 -34.05 -12.01
N GLY A 57 -31.61 -33.52 -13.21
CA GLY A 57 -32.44 -32.40 -13.70
C GLY A 57 -32.13 -31.02 -13.14
N ARG A 58 -31.10 -30.88 -12.31
CA ARG A 58 -30.67 -29.56 -11.76
C ARG A 58 -30.02 -28.65 -12.79
N VAL A 59 -29.57 -29.17 -13.92
CA VAL A 59 -29.01 -28.33 -15.00
C VAL A 59 -30.17 -27.65 -15.74
N ALA A 60 -30.41 -26.40 -15.45
CA ALA A 60 -31.45 -25.57 -16.03
C ALA A 60 -31.09 -25.03 -17.42
N GLY A 61 -29.79 -24.93 -17.73
CA GLY A 61 -29.30 -24.47 -19.02
C GLY A 61 -27.84 -24.85 -19.27
N LEU A 62 -27.44 -24.89 -20.55
CA LEU A 62 -26.08 -25.18 -20.99
C LEU A 62 -25.59 -24.04 -21.89
N PHE A 63 -24.55 -23.31 -21.48
CA PHE A 63 -23.88 -22.29 -22.26
C PHE A 63 -22.55 -22.82 -22.80
N THR A 64 -22.42 -22.92 -24.13
CA THR A 64 -21.21 -23.44 -24.81
C THR A 64 -20.45 -22.35 -25.58
N GLY A 65 -20.89 -21.09 -25.45
CA GLY A 65 -20.32 -19.94 -26.16
C GLY A 65 -19.05 -19.35 -25.54
N VAL A 66 -18.34 -20.10 -24.69
CA VAL A 66 -17.11 -19.65 -24.05
C VAL A 66 -16.04 -19.34 -25.08
N GLN A 67 -15.41 -18.17 -24.94
CA GLN A 67 -14.28 -17.72 -25.77
C GLN A 67 -13.11 -17.28 -24.90
N GLU A 68 -11.91 -17.33 -25.48
CA GLU A 68 -10.70 -16.84 -24.81
C GLU A 68 -10.83 -15.36 -24.43
N HIS A 69 -10.22 -14.99 -23.32
CA HIS A 69 -10.23 -13.62 -22.79
C HIS A 69 -11.59 -13.06 -22.36
N VAL A 70 -12.65 -13.85 -22.38
CA VAL A 70 -14.01 -13.51 -21.93
C VAL A 70 -14.51 -12.17 -22.53
N PRO A 71 -14.84 -12.13 -23.82
CA PRO A 71 -15.45 -10.94 -24.43
C PRO A 71 -16.72 -10.51 -23.69
N VAL A 72 -16.94 -9.20 -23.56
CA VAL A 72 -18.14 -8.64 -22.90
C VAL A 72 -19.42 -9.21 -23.47
N ALA A 73 -19.53 -9.34 -24.80
CA ALA A 73 -20.70 -9.90 -25.45
C ALA A 73 -20.97 -11.38 -25.04
N VAL A 74 -19.90 -12.16 -24.83
CA VAL A 74 -20.00 -13.55 -24.34
C VAL A 74 -20.49 -13.59 -22.89
N ALA A 75 -19.96 -12.69 -22.06
CA ALA A 75 -20.40 -12.55 -20.67
C ALA A 75 -21.88 -12.15 -20.56
N GLU A 76 -22.34 -11.23 -21.41
CA GLU A 76 -23.74 -10.78 -21.47
C GLU A 76 -24.67 -11.88 -21.93
N ALA A 77 -24.30 -12.64 -22.97
CA ALA A 77 -25.07 -13.79 -23.42
C ALA A 77 -25.21 -14.87 -22.32
N ALA A 78 -24.13 -15.13 -21.58
CA ALA A 78 -24.17 -16.06 -20.44
C ALA A 78 -25.04 -15.52 -19.28
N ARG A 79 -25.02 -14.23 -18.99
CA ARG A 79 -25.89 -13.58 -17.99
C ARG A 79 -27.36 -13.66 -18.39
N GLN A 80 -27.66 -13.36 -19.65
CA GLN A 80 -29.02 -13.49 -20.17
C GLN A 80 -29.54 -14.91 -20.01
N GLN A 81 -28.76 -15.89 -20.42
CA GLN A 81 -29.17 -17.32 -20.27
C GLN A 81 -29.33 -17.71 -18.80
N ALA A 82 -28.51 -17.22 -17.87
CA ALA A 82 -28.68 -17.44 -16.44
C ALA A 82 -30.04 -16.91 -15.95
N ALA A 83 -30.43 -15.72 -16.39
CA ALA A 83 -31.70 -15.11 -16.05
C ALA A 83 -32.89 -15.87 -16.67
N GLU A 84 -32.84 -16.20 -17.96
CA GLU A 84 -33.89 -16.94 -18.68
C GLU A 84 -34.16 -18.33 -18.08
N THR A 85 -33.09 -18.99 -17.64
CA THR A 85 -33.19 -20.32 -17.01
C THR A 85 -33.53 -20.26 -15.52
N GLY A 86 -33.53 -19.07 -14.91
CA GLY A 86 -33.74 -18.90 -13.47
C GLY A 86 -32.68 -19.63 -12.65
N ALA A 87 -31.43 -19.62 -13.11
CA ALA A 87 -30.32 -20.28 -12.42
C ALA A 87 -30.07 -19.68 -11.03
N ASP A 88 -29.85 -20.52 -10.02
CA ASP A 88 -29.48 -20.14 -8.67
C ASP A 88 -27.97 -20.36 -8.38
N ALA A 89 -27.25 -20.99 -9.33
CA ALA A 89 -25.80 -21.11 -9.32
C ALA A 89 -25.25 -21.31 -10.74
N VAL A 90 -23.92 -21.08 -10.87
CA VAL A 90 -23.17 -21.29 -12.12
C VAL A 90 -22.18 -22.43 -11.91
N LEU A 91 -22.22 -23.46 -12.75
CA LEU A 91 -21.25 -24.55 -12.78
C LEU A 91 -20.35 -24.40 -14.01
N SER A 92 -19.06 -24.09 -13.81
CA SER A 92 -18.08 -24.08 -14.90
C SER A 92 -17.32 -25.40 -14.98
N ILE A 93 -17.30 -26.02 -16.16
CA ILE A 93 -16.50 -27.21 -16.46
C ILE A 93 -15.60 -26.85 -17.65
N GLY A 94 -14.30 -26.77 -17.44
CA GLY A 94 -13.38 -26.35 -18.49
C GLY A 94 -12.14 -25.60 -17.96
N GLY A 95 -11.44 -24.91 -18.85
CA GLY A 95 -10.26 -24.13 -18.52
C GLY A 95 -10.57 -22.74 -17.95
N GLY A 96 -9.53 -21.92 -17.89
CA GLY A 96 -9.61 -20.56 -17.32
C GLY A 96 -10.68 -19.66 -17.96
N SER A 97 -10.97 -19.81 -19.26
CA SER A 97 -12.03 -19.04 -19.94
C SER A 97 -13.45 -19.42 -19.52
N ALA A 98 -13.70 -20.73 -19.27
CA ALA A 98 -14.98 -21.17 -18.74
C ALA A 98 -15.20 -20.63 -17.32
N THR A 99 -14.21 -20.76 -16.46
CA THR A 99 -14.21 -20.16 -15.12
C THR A 99 -14.37 -18.64 -15.17
N GLY A 100 -13.67 -17.96 -16.09
CA GLY A 100 -13.77 -16.52 -16.29
C GLY A 100 -15.18 -16.07 -16.69
N THR A 101 -15.84 -16.81 -17.61
CA THR A 101 -17.22 -16.54 -18.02
C THR A 101 -18.19 -16.74 -16.84
N ALA A 102 -18.02 -17.80 -16.04
CA ALA A 102 -18.81 -18.01 -14.83
C ALA A 102 -18.64 -16.86 -13.81
N LYS A 103 -17.41 -16.39 -13.62
CA LYS A 103 -17.12 -15.22 -12.77
C LYS A 103 -17.78 -13.95 -13.32
N ALA A 104 -17.78 -13.76 -14.63
CA ALA A 104 -18.43 -12.62 -15.26
C ALA A 104 -19.96 -12.62 -15.03
N VAL A 105 -20.59 -13.78 -15.01
CA VAL A 105 -22.00 -13.92 -14.59
C VAL A 105 -22.14 -13.56 -13.12
N ALA A 106 -21.34 -14.15 -12.24
CA ALA A 106 -21.39 -13.92 -10.78
C ALA A 106 -21.16 -12.44 -10.40
N LEU A 107 -20.32 -11.73 -11.13
CA LEU A 107 -19.97 -10.33 -10.87
C LEU A 107 -21.21 -9.42 -10.80
N THR A 108 -22.19 -9.67 -11.63
CA THR A 108 -23.41 -8.84 -11.71
C THR A 108 -24.62 -9.47 -11.04
N THR A 109 -24.67 -10.81 -11.01
CA THR A 109 -25.84 -11.54 -10.46
C THR A 109 -25.68 -11.94 -9.00
N GLY A 110 -24.42 -12.04 -8.52
CA GLY A 110 -24.11 -12.59 -7.18
C GLY A 110 -24.32 -14.11 -7.07
N LEU A 111 -24.60 -14.81 -8.17
CA LEU A 111 -24.78 -16.27 -8.17
C LEU A 111 -23.48 -16.97 -7.72
N PRO A 112 -23.56 -17.98 -6.84
CA PRO A 112 -22.40 -18.76 -6.46
C PRO A 112 -21.82 -19.51 -7.66
N VAL A 113 -20.48 -19.50 -7.75
CA VAL A 113 -19.74 -20.23 -8.78
C VAL A 113 -19.24 -21.55 -8.21
N ILE A 114 -19.41 -22.60 -8.98
CA ILE A 114 -18.84 -23.94 -8.80
C ILE A 114 -17.88 -24.17 -9.97
N ALA A 115 -16.64 -24.57 -9.71
CA ALA A 115 -15.66 -24.78 -10.75
C ALA A 115 -15.10 -26.21 -10.76
N VAL A 116 -15.07 -26.80 -11.95
CA VAL A 116 -14.40 -28.08 -12.26
C VAL A 116 -13.35 -27.79 -13.34
N PRO A 117 -12.12 -27.38 -12.92
CA PRO A 117 -11.09 -27.00 -13.87
C PRO A 117 -10.51 -28.20 -14.61
N THR A 118 -10.22 -28.01 -15.91
CA THR A 118 -9.56 -29.01 -16.77
C THR A 118 -8.19 -28.54 -17.24
N THR A 119 -7.69 -27.38 -16.73
CA THR A 119 -6.37 -26.80 -17.01
C THR A 119 -5.74 -26.29 -15.72
N TYR A 120 -4.50 -25.84 -15.78
CA TYR A 120 -3.72 -25.35 -14.61
C TYR A 120 -3.77 -23.82 -14.47
N ALA A 121 -4.91 -23.19 -14.79
CA ALA A 121 -5.00 -21.73 -14.84
C ALA A 121 -4.99 -21.04 -13.47
N GLY A 122 -5.44 -21.73 -12.40
CA GLY A 122 -5.49 -21.19 -11.04
C GLY A 122 -6.58 -20.13 -10.80
N SER A 123 -7.30 -19.71 -11.84
CA SER A 123 -8.37 -18.70 -11.75
C SER A 123 -9.50 -19.11 -10.81
N GLU A 124 -9.78 -20.40 -10.69
CA GLU A 124 -10.87 -20.99 -9.92
C GLU A 124 -10.77 -20.80 -8.41
N VAL A 125 -9.61 -20.41 -7.90
CA VAL A 125 -9.41 -20.12 -6.47
C VAL A 125 -9.13 -18.64 -6.18
N THR A 126 -9.33 -17.76 -7.17
CA THR A 126 -9.07 -16.33 -7.03
C THR A 126 -10.35 -15.48 -7.06
N PRO A 127 -10.39 -14.31 -6.42
CA PRO A 127 -11.46 -13.33 -6.57
C PRO A 127 -11.26 -12.42 -7.81
N VAL A 128 -10.26 -12.69 -8.65
CA VAL A 128 -9.90 -11.88 -9.82
C VAL A 128 -10.82 -12.22 -10.99
N TRP A 129 -11.33 -11.20 -11.67
CA TRP A 129 -12.10 -11.29 -12.90
C TRP A 129 -11.47 -10.47 -14.02
N GLY A 130 -11.79 -10.80 -15.26
CA GLY A 130 -11.35 -10.06 -16.44
C GLY A 130 -12.37 -10.14 -17.55
N LEU A 131 -12.59 -9.01 -18.24
CA LEU A 131 -13.47 -8.85 -19.40
C LEU A 131 -12.73 -8.12 -20.50
N THR A 132 -13.00 -8.50 -21.75
CA THR A 132 -12.38 -7.87 -22.92
C THR A 132 -13.43 -7.19 -23.79
N GLU A 133 -13.22 -5.90 -24.09
CA GLU A 133 -14.03 -5.11 -24.99
C GLU A 133 -13.14 -4.55 -26.11
N GLY A 134 -13.32 -5.01 -27.33
CA GLY A 134 -12.40 -4.71 -28.44
C GLY A 134 -10.96 -5.15 -28.10
N GLU A 135 -10.02 -4.23 -28.14
CA GLU A 135 -8.59 -4.46 -27.77
C GLU A 135 -8.30 -4.21 -26.27
N ARG A 136 -9.29 -3.77 -25.50
CA ARG A 136 -9.12 -3.39 -24.10
C ARG A 136 -9.56 -4.50 -23.16
N LYS A 137 -8.62 -5.01 -22.33
CA LYS A 137 -8.92 -5.92 -21.24
C LYS A 137 -9.06 -5.14 -19.92
N THR A 138 -10.20 -5.28 -19.26
CA THR A 138 -10.46 -4.75 -17.93
C THR A 138 -10.41 -5.88 -16.91
N THR A 139 -9.67 -5.70 -15.84
CA THR A 139 -9.54 -6.68 -14.75
C THR A 139 -9.89 -6.03 -13.43
N GLY A 140 -10.37 -6.81 -12.46
CA GLY A 140 -10.68 -6.35 -11.12
C GLY A 140 -10.72 -7.50 -10.12
N THR A 141 -10.94 -7.15 -8.88
CA THR A 141 -11.06 -8.09 -7.76
C THR A 141 -12.40 -7.88 -7.08
N ASP A 142 -13.16 -8.97 -6.91
CA ASP A 142 -14.44 -8.96 -6.20
C ASP A 142 -14.66 -10.30 -5.49
N PRO A 143 -14.87 -10.32 -4.17
CA PRO A 143 -15.09 -11.56 -3.41
C PRO A 143 -16.28 -12.40 -3.92
N ARG A 144 -17.29 -11.77 -4.55
CA ARG A 144 -18.49 -12.44 -5.07
C ARG A 144 -18.18 -13.39 -6.22
N VAL A 145 -17.14 -13.12 -7.02
CA VAL A 145 -16.80 -13.96 -8.17
C VAL A 145 -15.95 -15.17 -7.80
N ARG A 146 -15.45 -15.23 -6.57
CA ARG A 146 -14.66 -16.38 -6.15
C ARG A 146 -15.53 -17.63 -6.09
N PRO A 147 -15.13 -18.74 -6.73
CA PRO A 147 -15.85 -20.00 -6.62
C PRO A 147 -16.03 -20.46 -5.18
N ARG A 148 -17.27 -20.80 -4.82
CA ARG A 148 -17.63 -21.35 -3.52
C ARG A 148 -17.19 -22.79 -3.35
N LEU A 149 -17.09 -23.51 -4.47
CA LEU A 149 -16.70 -24.92 -4.55
C LEU A 149 -15.79 -25.10 -5.76
N VAL A 150 -14.67 -25.80 -5.55
CA VAL A 150 -13.78 -26.23 -6.63
C VAL A 150 -13.54 -27.73 -6.49
N LEU A 151 -13.77 -28.49 -7.57
CA LEU A 151 -13.42 -29.90 -7.64
C LEU A 151 -12.22 -30.06 -8.58
N TYR A 152 -11.09 -30.42 -8.02
CA TYR A 152 -9.89 -30.76 -8.76
C TYR A 152 -9.79 -32.24 -8.99
N ASP A 153 -9.97 -32.65 -10.25
CA ASP A 153 -9.88 -34.04 -10.68
C ASP A 153 -8.75 -34.20 -11.72
N PRO A 154 -7.61 -34.79 -11.34
CA PRO A 154 -6.51 -35.01 -12.27
C PRO A 154 -6.87 -35.78 -13.54
N GLU A 155 -7.86 -36.67 -13.48
CA GLU A 155 -8.33 -37.43 -14.67
C GLU A 155 -8.82 -36.51 -15.78
N LEU A 156 -9.37 -35.33 -15.44
CA LEU A 156 -9.89 -34.38 -16.41
C LEU A 156 -8.78 -33.62 -17.14
N THR A 157 -7.55 -33.71 -16.67
CA THR A 157 -6.38 -33.06 -17.28
C THR A 157 -5.57 -33.98 -18.21
N VAL A 158 -5.88 -35.28 -18.24
CA VAL A 158 -5.18 -36.29 -19.07
C VAL A 158 -5.25 -35.97 -20.56
N SER A 159 -6.36 -35.37 -21.01
CA SER A 159 -6.55 -35.00 -22.41
C SER A 159 -5.82 -33.68 -22.82
N LEU A 160 -5.20 -32.99 -21.89
CA LEU A 160 -4.43 -31.77 -22.23
C LEU A 160 -3.22 -32.10 -23.09
N PRO A 161 -3.06 -31.42 -24.24
CA PRO A 161 -1.86 -31.57 -25.06
C PRO A 161 -0.58 -31.21 -24.28
N PRO A 162 0.56 -31.87 -24.54
CA PRO A 162 1.81 -31.60 -23.85
C PRO A 162 2.22 -30.13 -23.83
N GLY A 163 2.12 -29.42 -24.96
CA GLY A 163 2.46 -28.00 -25.05
C GLY A 163 1.55 -27.11 -24.21
N LEU A 164 0.24 -27.43 -24.11
CA LEU A 164 -0.68 -26.68 -23.24
C LEU A 164 -0.46 -27.02 -21.76
N THR A 165 -0.14 -28.26 -21.44
CA THR A 165 0.29 -28.70 -20.11
C THR A 165 1.50 -27.87 -19.64
N ALA A 166 2.54 -27.81 -20.46
CA ALA A 166 3.78 -27.06 -20.20
C ALA A 166 3.51 -25.55 -19.98
N ALA A 167 2.85 -24.92 -20.95
CA ALA A 167 2.61 -23.47 -20.91
C ALA A 167 1.69 -23.06 -19.74
N SER A 168 0.62 -23.82 -19.49
CA SER A 168 -0.31 -23.53 -18.38
C SER A 168 0.35 -23.77 -17.02
N GLY A 169 1.21 -24.80 -16.90
CA GLY A 169 1.96 -25.06 -15.68
C GLY A 169 3.00 -23.99 -15.37
N LEU A 170 3.72 -23.48 -16.39
CA LEU A 170 4.65 -22.36 -16.20
C LEU A 170 3.91 -21.04 -15.90
N ASN A 171 2.72 -20.82 -16.42
CA ASN A 171 1.88 -19.72 -15.98
C ASN A 171 1.51 -19.84 -14.48
N ALA A 172 1.20 -21.04 -14.00
CA ALA A 172 0.99 -21.26 -12.57
C ALA A 172 2.28 -21.01 -11.75
N LEU A 173 3.46 -21.42 -12.26
CA LEU A 173 4.74 -21.12 -11.63
C LEU A 173 4.98 -19.60 -11.54
N ALA A 174 4.59 -18.84 -12.58
CA ALA A 174 4.68 -17.37 -12.55
C ALA A 174 3.80 -16.75 -11.48
N HIS A 175 2.59 -17.27 -11.23
CA HIS A 175 1.75 -16.85 -10.10
C HIS A 175 2.46 -17.02 -8.76
N CYS A 176 3.12 -18.17 -8.55
CA CYS A 176 3.91 -18.42 -7.36
C CYS A 176 5.09 -17.46 -7.23
N ALA A 177 5.84 -17.23 -8.30
CA ALA A 177 7.02 -16.38 -8.28
C ALA A 177 6.66 -14.94 -7.90
N GLU A 178 5.62 -14.37 -8.50
CA GLU A 178 5.20 -13.00 -8.17
C GLU A 178 4.61 -12.84 -6.78
N ALA A 179 4.04 -13.89 -6.19
CA ALA A 179 3.50 -13.83 -4.84
C ALA A 179 4.53 -13.48 -3.76
N PHE A 180 5.82 -13.56 -4.05
CA PHE A 180 6.88 -13.15 -3.14
C PHE A 180 7.07 -11.63 -3.04
N TRP A 181 6.70 -10.86 -4.06
CA TRP A 181 6.87 -9.41 -4.10
C TRP A 181 5.64 -8.61 -4.49
N ALA A 182 4.54 -9.26 -4.87
CA ALA A 182 3.28 -8.57 -5.17
C ALA A 182 2.74 -7.79 -3.94
N PRO A 183 1.88 -6.76 -4.13
CA PRO A 183 1.43 -5.87 -3.06
C PRO A 183 0.84 -6.56 -1.83
N GLY A 184 0.08 -7.64 -2.01
CA GLY A 184 -0.52 -8.41 -0.92
C GLY A 184 0.35 -9.56 -0.38
N ARG A 185 1.67 -9.57 -0.67
CA ARG A 185 2.61 -10.58 -0.17
C ARG A 185 2.56 -10.73 1.34
N ASN A 186 2.61 -11.94 1.82
CA ASN A 186 2.64 -12.26 3.25
C ASN A 186 3.28 -13.64 3.50
N PRO A 187 3.64 -14.00 4.74
CA PRO A 187 4.30 -15.27 5.03
C PRO A 187 3.50 -16.51 4.61
N VAL A 188 2.17 -16.46 4.66
CA VAL A 188 1.29 -17.59 4.29
C VAL A 188 1.31 -17.81 2.79
N THR A 189 1.15 -16.74 1.98
CA THR A 189 1.26 -16.82 0.51
C THR A 189 2.64 -17.27 0.08
N ALA A 190 3.70 -16.83 0.78
CA ALA A 190 5.07 -17.22 0.48
C ALA A 190 5.34 -18.72 0.73
N LEU A 191 4.69 -19.34 1.73
CA LEU A 191 4.76 -20.79 1.93
C LEU A 191 4.09 -21.56 0.80
N ALA A 192 2.85 -21.16 0.43
CA ALA A 192 2.12 -21.79 -0.67
C ALA A 192 2.88 -21.61 -2.00
N ALA A 193 3.44 -20.43 -2.27
CA ALA A 193 4.21 -20.14 -3.47
C ALA A 193 5.48 -20.98 -3.56
N ALA A 194 6.24 -21.12 -2.48
CA ALA A 194 7.47 -21.94 -2.47
C ALA A 194 7.16 -23.41 -2.76
N GLU A 195 6.14 -23.98 -2.12
CA GLU A 195 5.72 -25.36 -2.37
C GLU A 195 5.16 -25.52 -3.79
N GLY A 196 4.37 -24.55 -4.27
CA GLY A 196 3.84 -24.54 -5.63
C GLY A 196 4.96 -24.58 -6.69
N ILE A 197 6.02 -23.76 -6.54
CA ILE A 197 7.19 -23.78 -7.42
C ILE A 197 7.85 -25.15 -7.40
N ARG A 198 8.14 -25.69 -6.21
CA ARG A 198 8.82 -26.97 -6.05
C ARG A 198 8.06 -28.11 -6.77
N VAL A 199 6.77 -28.21 -6.50
CA VAL A 199 5.94 -29.29 -7.08
C VAL A 199 5.80 -29.13 -8.59
N LEU A 200 5.53 -27.92 -9.08
CA LEU A 200 5.40 -27.66 -10.52
C LEU A 200 6.70 -27.98 -11.28
N ALA A 201 7.86 -27.54 -10.76
CA ALA A 201 9.14 -27.80 -11.41
C ALA A 201 9.45 -29.29 -11.52
N GLN A 202 9.08 -30.08 -10.53
CA GLN A 202 9.32 -31.53 -10.51
C GLN A 202 8.28 -32.32 -11.34
N ALA A 203 7.01 -31.93 -11.28
CA ALA A 203 5.94 -32.71 -11.89
C ALA A 203 5.68 -32.37 -13.37
N LEU A 204 5.93 -31.12 -13.81
CA LEU A 204 5.68 -30.71 -15.21
C LEU A 204 6.45 -31.57 -16.24
N PRO A 205 7.76 -31.84 -16.07
CA PRO A 205 8.49 -32.71 -17.00
C PRO A 205 7.89 -34.12 -17.09
N LEU A 206 7.40 -34.66 -15.99
CA LEU A 206 6.78 -35.99 -15.94
C LEU A 206 5.44 -36.00 -16.67
N ALA A 207 4.56 -35.04 -16.35
CA ALA A 207 3.24 -34.91 -16.95
C ALA A 207 3.27 -34.56 -18.45
N VAL A 208 4.32 -33.85 -18.92
CA VAL A 208 4.53 -33.57 -20.35
C VAL A 208 5.08 -34.78 -21.08
N LYS A 209 5.97 -35.56 -20.46
CA LYS A 209 6.53 -36.77 -21.00
C LYS A 209 5.51 -37.89 -21.14
N ASP A 210 4.69 -38.09 -20.10
CA ASP A 210 3.59 -39.05 -20.07
C ASP A 210 2.31 -38.34 -19.58
N GLY A 211 1.47 -37.96 -20.56
CA GLY A 211 0.20 -37.29 -20.28
C GLY A 211 -0.81 -38.14 -19.50
N THR A 212 -0.59 -39.45 -19.39
CA THR A 212 -1.46 -40.40 -18.68
C THR A 212 -1.00 -40.68 -17.25
N ASP A 213 0.16 -40.17 -16.83
CA ASP A 213 0.64 -40.29 -15.45
C ASP A 213 -0.24 -39.46 -14.49
N LEU A 214 -1.18 -40.13 -13.85
CA LEU A 214 -2.11 -39.49 -12.90
C LEU A 214 -1.42 -38.93 -11.64
N ALA A 215 -0.28 -39.50 -11.24
CA ALA A 215 0.47 -38.96 -10.10
C ALA A 215 1.09 -37.61 -10.48
N ALA A 216 1.78 -37.55 -11.63
CA ALA A 216 2.34 -36.29 -12.13
C ALA A 216 1.23 -35.25 -12.42
N ARG A 217 0.09 -35.66 -13.00
CA ARG A 217 -1.08 -34.79 -13.21
C ARG A 217 -1.66 -34.24 -11.91
N SER A 218 -1.72 -35.08 -10.86
CA SER A 218 -2.17 -34.67 -9.52
C SER A 218 -1.23 -33.62 -8.95
N ASP A 219 0.07 -33.84 -9.04
CA ASP A 219 1.07 -32.90 -8.52
C ASP A 219 1.04 -31.58 -9.27
N VAL A 220 0.95 -31.58 -10.61
CA VAL A 220 0.81 -30.32 -11.38
C VAL A 220 -0.47 -29.58 -10.99
N LEU A 221 -1.59 -30.29 -10.82
CA LEU A 221 -2.87 -29.68 -10.43
C LEU A 221 -2.82 -29.14 -9.00
N TYR A 222 -2.15 -29.83 -8.08
CA TYR A 222 -1.89 -29.34 -6.73
C TYR A 222 -1.02 -28.08 -6.73
N GLY A 223 0.06 -28.07 -7.53
CA GLY A 223 0.89 -26.88 -7.71
C GLY A 223 0.11 -25.70 -8.28
N ALA A 224 -0.80 -25.94 -9.23
CA ALA A 224 -1.67 -24.91 -9.80
C ALA A 224 -2.68 -24.36 -8.76
N TYR A 225 -3.22 -25.23 -7.89
CA TYR A 225 -4.05 -24.81 -6.76
C TYR A 225 -3.31 -23.90 -5.80
N LEU A 226 -2.08 -24.27 -5.41
CA LEU A 226 -1.23 -23.43 -4.55
C LEU A 226 -0.90 -22.08 -5.21
N ALA A 227 -0.58 -22.11 -6.50
CA ALA A 227 -0.30 -20.93 -7.31
C ALA A 227 -1.49 -19.96 -7.35
N GLY A 228 -2.68 -20.46 -7.65
CA GLY A 228 -3.90 -19.65 -7.66
C GLY A 228 -4.24 -19.10 -6.27
N THR A 229 -4.03 -19.88 -5.21
CA THR A 229 -4.24 -19.44 -3.83
C THR A 229 -3.27 -18.33 -3.42
N ALA A 230 -1.99 -18.47 -3.75
CA ALA A 230 -0.99 -17.45 -3.49
C ALA A 230 -1.27 -16.16 -4.26
N PHE A 231 -1.54 -16.27 -5.56
CA PHE A 231 -1.87 -15.16 -6.45
C PHE A 231 -3.17 -14.44 -6.04
N GLY A 232 -4.20 -15.19 -5.68
CA GLY A 232 -5.52 -14.63 -5.31
C GLY A 232 -5.46 -13.71 -4.10
N THR A 233 -4.45 -13.88 -3.24
CA THR A 233 -4.21 -13.03 -2.06
C THR A 233 -3.11 -12.01 -2.30
N ALA A 234 -1.97 -12.42 -2.90
CA ALA A 234 -0.83 -11.53 -3.11
C ALA A 234 -1.07 -10.52 -4.24
N GLY A 235 -1.87 -10.88 -5.23
CA GLY A 235 -2.09 -10.08 -6.43
C GLY A 235 -1.01 -10.32 -7.49
N SER A 236 -0.96 -9.45 -8.50
CA SER A 236 -0.02 -9.50 -9.62
C SER A 236 1.07 -8.44 -9.54
N GLY A 237 2.26 -8.79 -10.00
CA GLY A 237 3.40 -7.89 -10.13
C GLY A 237 3.73 -7.55 -11.59
N LEU A 238 4.98 -7.18 -11.85
CA LEU A 238 5.47 -6.71 -13.15
C LEU A 238 5.30 -7.74 -14.26
N HIS A 239 5.54 -9.03 -13.97
CA HIS A 239 5.44 -10.10 -14.97
C HIS A 239 4.06 -10.14 -15.64
N HIS A 240 3.00 -10.17 -14.84
CA HIS A 240 1.64 -10.14 -15.37
C HIS A 240 1.31 -8.85 -16.12
N LYS A 241 1.83 -7.71 -15.67
CA LYS A 241 1.63 -6.43 -16.37
C LYS A 241 2.26 -6.45 -17.77
N ILE A 242 3.48 -6.99 -17.88
CA ILE A 242 4.12 -7.19 -19.19
C ILE A 242 3.27 -8.12 -20.07
N CYS A 243 2.89 -9.29 -19.56
CA CYS A 243 2.12 -10.26 -20.33
C CYS A 243 0.73 -9.72 -20.75
N HIS A 244 0.07 -8.93 -19.92
CA HIS A 244 -1.20 -8.30 -20.26
C HIS A 244 -1.05 -7.26 -21.39
N VAL A 245 0.02 -6.44 -21.36
CA VAL A 245 0.29 -5.48 -22.43
C VAL A 245 0.60 -6.21 -23.75
N LEU A 246 1.49 -7.19 -23.69
CA LEU A 246 1.88 -7.96 -24.89
C LEU A 246 0.71 -8.75 -25.48
N GLY A 247 -0.07 -9.43 -24.64
CA GLY A 247 -1.26 -10.17 -25.07
C GLY A 247 -2.36 -9.27 -25.61
N GLY A 248 -2.66 -8.17 -24.93
CA GLY A 248 -3.71 -7.24 -25.31
C GLY A 248 -3.40 -6.44 -26.58
N ARG A 249 -2.16 -5.95 -26.72
CA ARG A 249 -1.76 -5.11 -27.86
C ARG A 249 -1.41 -5.90 -29.12
N TYR A 250 -0.76 -7.05 -28.96
CA TYR A 250 -0.18 -7.82 -30.08
C TYR A 250 -0.86 -9.17 -30.30
N GLY A 251 -1.87 -9.53 -29.48
CA GLY A 251 -2.60 -10.79 -29.62
C GLY A 251 -1.77 -12.04 -29.31
N LEU A 252 -0.69 -11.91 -28.52
CA LEU A 252 0.17 -13.05 -28.21
C LEU A 252 -0.54 -14.10 -27.36
N PRO A 253 -0.30 -15.40 -27.57
CA PRO A 253 -0.90 -16.47 -26.78
C PRO A 253 -0.53 -16.37 -25.30
N HIS A 254 -1.54 -16.25 -24.43
CA HIS A 254 -1.39 -15.89 -23.01
C HIS A 254 -0.40 -16.81 -22.26
N ALA A 255 -0.62 -18.12 -22.25
CA ALA A 255 0.20 -19.05 -21.47
C ALA A 255 1.66 -19.12 -21.98
N GLN A 256 1.87 -19.07 -23.31
CA GLN A 256 3.21 -19.06 -23.88
C GLN A 256 3.95 -17.75 -23.60
N THR A 257 3.25 -16.61 -23.64
CA THR A 257 3.82 -15.31 -23.28
C THR A 257 4.33 -15.32 -21.83
N HIS A 258 3.53 -15.87 -20.91
CA HIS A 258 3.93 -16.03 -19.51
C HIS A 258 5.17 -16.91 -19.35
N ALA A 259 5.21 -18.05 -20.03
CA ALA A 259 6.36 -18.96 -19.96
C ALA A 259 7.66 -18.34 -20.48
N ILE A 260 7.58 -17.56 -21.56
CA ILE A 260 8.75 -16.91 -22.17
C ILE A 260 9.23 -15.71 -21.32
N VAL A 261 8.33 -14.89 -20.80
CA VAL A 261 8.68 -13.64 -20.09
C VAL A 261 9.19 -13.89 -18.67
N LEU A 262 8.74 -14.97 -18.01
CA LEU A 262 9.04 -15.22 -16.60
C LEU A 262 10.54 -15.24 -16.26
N PRO A 263 11.43 -15.95 -16.99
CA PRO A 263 12.85 -15.96 -16.68
C PRO A 263 13.48 -14.56 -16.64
N TYR A 264 13.07 -13.69 -17.56
CA TYR A 264 13.62 -12.33 -17.67
C TYR A 264 13.13 -11.39 -16.57
N VAL A 265 11.89 -11.58 -16.11
CA VAL A 265 11.39 -10.84 -14.93
C VAL A 265 12.05 -11.34 -13.65
N LEU A 266 12.32 -12.65 -13.54
CA LEU A 266 13.11 -13.19 -12.43
C LEU A 266 14.52 -12.57 -12.44
N ALA A 267 15.20 -12.56 -13.59
CA ALA A 267 16.52 -11.96 -13.73
C ALA A 267 16.56 -10.48 -13.34
N LEU A 268 15.50 -9.72 -13.67
CA LEU A 268 15.36 -8.31 -13.29
C LEU A 268 15.09 -8.13 -11.79
N ASN A 269 14.14 -8.89 -11.22
CA ASN A 269 13.60 -8.61 -9.89
C ASN A 269 14.34 -9.27 -8.73
N LEU A 270 14.93 -10.45 -8.93
CA LEU A 270 15.58 -11.21 -7.85
C LEU A 270 16.74 -10.48 -7.17
N PRO A 271 17.56 -9.65 -7.85
CA PRO A 271 18.58 -8.83 -7.20
C PRO A 271 18.00 -7.86 -6.15
N GLY A 272 16.81 -7.31 -6.38
CA GLY A 272 16.10 -6.44 -5.44
C GLY A 272 15.26 -7.18 -4.39
N ALA A 273 15.15 -8.52 -4.50
CA ALA A 273 14.34 -9.36 -3.62
C ALA A 273 15.12 -10.58 -3.09
N PRO A 274 16.20 -10.41 -2.30
CA PRO A 274 17.11 -11.49 -1.92
C PRO A 274 16.43 -12.61 -1.10
N GLU A 275 15.43 -12.32 -0.30
CA GLU A 275 14.66 -13.35 0.42
C GLU A 275 13.83 -14.20 -0.56
N ALA A 276 13.20 -13.58 -1.57
CA ALA A 276 12.48 -14.28 -2.62
C ALA A 276 13.44 -15.13 -3.45
N ALA A 277 14.60 -14.58 -3.85
CA ALA A 277 15.64 -15.30 -4.57
C ALA A 277 16.08 -16.57 -3.84
N ALA A 278 16.34 -16.46 -2.52
CA ALA A 278 16.72 -17.61 -1.70
C ALA A 278 15.61 -18.66 -1.58
N ARG A 279 14.34 -18.25 -1.49
CA ARG A 279 13.19 -19.17 -1.39
C ARG A 279 12.90 -19.86 -2.73
N ILE A 280 12.90 -19.12 -3.82
CA ILE A 280 12.71 -19.66 -5.17
C ILE A 280 13.88 -20.58 -5.53
N GLY A 281 15.12 -20.17 -5.23
CA GLY A 281 16.31 -20.99 -5.45
C GLY A 281 16.25 -22.34 -4.74
N ARG A 282 15.83 -22.34 -3.47
CA ARG A 282 15.62 -23.60 -2.73
C ARG A 282 14.48 -24.46 -3.33
N ALA A 283 13.40 -23.84 -3.78
CA ALA A 283 12.28 -24.57 -4.37
C ALA A 283 12.64 -25.22 -5.72
N LEU A 284 13.55 -24.59 -6.49
CA LEU A 284 14.06 -25.07 -7.77
C LEU A 284 15.38 -25.87 -7.64
N ASP A 285 15.93 -25.95 -6.42
CA ASP A 285 17.25 -26.54 -6.15
C ASP A 285 18.39 -25.95 -7.01
N THR A 286 18.46 -24.62 -7.06
CA THR A 286 19.41 -23.88 -7.90
C THR A 286 19.92 -22.60 -7.25
N ALA A 287 21.11 -22.16 -7.66
CA ALA A 287 21.63 -20.84 -7.33
C ALA A 287 21.12 -19.75 -8.30
N ASP A 288 20.69 -20.12 -9.51
CA ASP A 288 20.15 -19.22 -10.52
C ASP A 288 18.73 -19.61 -10.93
N PRO A 289 17.71 -19.08 -10.24
CA PRO A 289 16.31 -19.38 -10.55
C PRO A 289 15.87 -18.92 -11.95
N ALA A 290 16.44 -17.85 -12.48
CA ALA A 290 16.07 -17.34 -13.79
C ALA A 290 16.49 -18.31 -14.89
N ALA A 291 17.74 -18.74 -14.86
CA ALA A 291 18.27 -19.75 -15.79
C ALA A 291 17.51 -21.08 -15.63
N ALA A 292 17.27 -21.54 -14.41
CA ALA A 292 16.56 -22.79 -14.16
C ALA A 292 15.13 -22.81 -14.72
N VAL A 293 14.40 -21.69 -14.64
CA VAL A 293 13.06 -21.59 -15.23
C VAL A 293 13.13 -21.54 -16.77
N GLN A 294 14.15 -20.88 -17.34
CA GLN A 294 14.39 -20.89 -18.78
C GLN A 294 14.70 -22.29 -19.30
N ASP A 295 15.60 -23.01 -18.61
CA ASP A 295 15.94 -24.38 -18.93
C ASP A 295 14.75 -25.33 -18.79
N LEU A 296 13.94 -25.15 -17.77
CA LEU A 296 12.69 -25.88 -17.60
C LEU A 296 11.75 -25.64 -18.79
N ALA A 297 11.54 -24.39 -19.21
CA ALA A 297 10.70 -24.05 -20.35
C ALA A 297 11.22 -24.69 -21.65
N ALA A 298 12.52 -24.63 -21.89
CA ALA A 298 13.17 -25.25 -23.04
C ALA A 298 13.06 -26.81 -23.02
N GLY A 299 13.28 -27.40 -21.84
CA GLY A 299 13.13 -28.85 -21.64
C GLY A 299 11.71 -29.36 -21.84
N LEU A 300 10.72 -28.50 -21.64
CA LEU A 300 9.29 -28.77 -21.89
C LEU A 300 8.88 -28.52 -23.35
N GLY A 301 9.82 -28.12 -24.22
CA GLY A 301 9.57 -27.88 -25.65
C GLY A 301 8.77 -26.63 -25.97
N LEU A 302 8.78 -25.63 -25.08
CA LEU A 302 8.12 -24.36 -25.33
C LEU A 302 8.94 -23.44 -26.26
N PRO A 303 8.28 -22.48 -26.95
CA PRO A 303 8.98 -21.49 -27.77
C PRO A 303 10.05 -20.75 -26.99
N GLY A 304 11.23 -20.55 -27.63
CA GLY A 304 12.38 -19.95 -26.98
C GLY A 304 12.29 -18.44 -26.81
N GLY A 305 11.50 -17.75 -27.65
CA GLY A 305 11.39 -16.30 -27.60
C GLY A 305 10.03 -15.76 -28.08
N LEU A 306 9.73 -14.49 -27.76
CA LEU A 306 8.48 -13.85 -28.17
C LEU A 306 8.37 -13.72 -29.71
N ARG A 307 9.47 -13.72 -30.45
CA ARG A 307 9.49 -13.78 -31.92
C ARG A 307 8.82 -15.05 -32.46
N ASP A 308 8.97 -16.16 -31.74
CA ASP A 308 8.45 -17.46 -32.16
C ASP A 308 6.93 -17.57 -32.00
N ILE A 309 6.35 -16.63 -31.25
CA ILE A 309 4.88 -16.53 -31.01
C ILE A 309 4.27 -15.27 -31.62
N GLY A 310 5.00 -14.54 -32.48
CA GLY A 310 4.44 -13.50 -33.34
C GLY A 310 4.81 -12.06 -33.02
N LEU A 311 5.60 -11.76 -31.98
CA LEU A 311 6.09 -10.41 -31.74
C LEU A 311 7.19 -10.05 -32.75
N ARG A 312 7.02 -8.93 -33.47
CA ARG A 312 8.01 -8.48 -34.45
C ARG A 312 9.06 -7.56 -33.80
N GLU A 313 10.26 -7.51 -34.40
CA GLU A 313 11.36 -6.70 -33.88
C GLU A 313 11.02 -5.19 -33.85
N ASP A 314 10.31 -4.70 -34.89
CA ASP A 314 9.90 -3.30 -34.98
C ASP A 314 8.89 -2.85 -33.90
N GLN A 315 8.29 -3.79 -33.18
CA GLN A 315 7.34 -3.53 -32.09
C GLN A 315 7.99 -3.42 -30.69
N LEU A 316 9.26 -3.79 -30.53
CA LEU A 316 9.92 -3.87 -29.21
C LEU A 316 9.96 -2.54 -28.47
N ASP A 317 10.26 -1.44 -29.17
CA ASP A 317 10.33 -0.10 -28.57
C ASP A 317 8.94 0.43 -28.18
N GLU A 318 7.90 0.12 -28.97
CA GLU A 318 6.52 0.42 -28.62
C GLU A 318 6.08 -0.40 -27.39
N ALA A 319 6.37 -1.70 -27.39
CA ALA A 319 6.03 -2.60 -26.29
C ALA A 319 6.65 -2.13 -24.97
N ALA A 320 7.94 -1.80 -24.95
CA ALA A 320 8.60 -1.29 -23.76
C ALA A 320 7.93 0.00 -23.24
N ARG A 321 7.61 0.96 -24.12
CA ARG A 321 6.93 2.20 -23.74
C ARG A 321 5.52 1.97 -23.16
N LEU A 322 4.78 1.03 -23.73
CA LEU A 322 3.43 0.69 -23.26
C LEU A 322 3.44 -0.02 -21.89
N ILE A 323 4.54 -0.70 -21.54
CA ILE A 323 4.70 -1.37 -20.24
C ILE A 323 5.04 -0.38 -19.12
N VAL A 324 5.81 0.70 -19.40
CA VAL A 324 6.26 1.68 -18.38
C VAL A 324 5.13 2.12 -17.42
N PRO A 325 3.97 2.59 -17.88
CA PRO A 325 2.91 3.05 -16.97
C PRO A 325 2.25 1.92 -16.17
N ALA A 326 2.51 0.67 -16.50
CA ALA A 326 1.96 -0.49 -15.81
C ALA A 326 2.91 -1.08 -14.75
N VAL A 327 4.15 -0.58 -14.65
CA VAL A 327 5.13 -1.04 -13.65
C VAL A 327 4.60 -0.71 -12.25
N PRO A 328 4.51 -1.71 -11.35
CA PRO A 328 4.11 -1.43 -9.98
C PRO A 328 5.13 -0.54 -9.26
N ALA A 329 4.65 0.43 -8.49
CA ALA A 329 5.51 1.35 -7.75
C ALA A 329 6.40 0.63 -6.71
N ASP A 330 5.96 -0.52 -6.22
CA ASP A 330 6.66 -1.38 -5.26
C ASP A 330 7.37 -2.57 -5.91
N ASN A 331 7.64 -2.51 -7.24
CA ASN A 331 8.43 -3.55 -7.89
C ASN A 331 9.82 -3.66 -7.26
N PRO A 332 10.36 -4.87 -7.01
CA PRO A 332 11.66 -5.04 -6.31
C PRO A 332 12.82 -4.26 -6.92
N VAL A 333 12.83 -4.11 -8.24
CA VAL A 333 13.81 -3.31 -8.96
C VAL A 333 13.06 -2.29 -9.80
N PRO A 334 13.36 -0.99 -9.70
CA PRO A 334 12.80 0.01 -10.59
C PRO A 334 13.03 -0.36 -12.06
N ALA A 335 11.98 -0.30 -12.88
CA ALA A 335 12.05 -0.67 -14.28
C ALA A 335 11.53 0.47 -15.16
N GLY A 336 12.43 1.26 -15.69
CA GLY A 336 12.14 2.30 -16.66
C GLY A 336 12.13 1.78 -18.10
N ALA A 337 12.01 2.72 -19.05
CA ALA A 337 11.95 2.37 -20.48
C ALA A 337 13.19 1.63 -20.99
N ALA A 338 14.38 1.90 -20.44
CA ALA A 338 15.62 1.27 -20.84
C ALA A 338 15.69 -0.20 -20.38
N GLU A 339 15.38 -0.46 -19.11
CA GLU A 339 15.36 -1.80 -18.51
C GLU A 339 14.29 -2.67 -19.19
N LEU A 340 13.09 -2.13 -19.39
CA LEU A 340 12.00 -2.84 -20.06
C LEU A 340 12.32 -3.13 -21.52
N ARG A 341 12.98 -2.22 -22.23
CA ARG A 341 13.45 -2.46 -23.61
C ARG A 341 14.46 -3.62 -23.64
N THR A 342 15.40 -3.63 -22.72
CA THR A 342 16.41 -4.69 -22.60
C THR A 342 15.73 -6.03 -22.29
N LEU A 343 14.81 -6.06 -21.33
CA LEU A 343 14.04 -7.25 -20.96
C LEU A 343 13.22 -7.80 -22.15
N VAL A 344 12.42 -6.94 -22.80
CA VAL A 344 11.56 -7.36 -23.92
C VAL A 344 12.38 -7.83 -25.11
N ARG A 345 13.51 -7.18 -25.39
CA ARG A 345 14.46 -7.61 -26.46
C ARG A 345 15.09 -8.97 -26.15
N ALA A 346 15.53 -9.18 -24.91
CA ALA A 346 16.08 -10.47 -24.49
C ALA A 346 15.04 -11.60 -24.58
N ALA A 347 13.81 -11.33 -24.09
CA ALA A 347 12.69 -12.25 -24.18
C ALA A 347 12.27 -12.51 -25.65
N TRP A 348 12.37 -11.51 -26.53
CA TRP A 348 12.10 -11.65 -27.95
C TRP A 348 13.13 -12.55 -28.64
N ALA A 349 14.40 -12.33 -28.35
CA ALA A 349 15.50 -13.08 -28.96
C ALA A 349 15.68 -14.50 -28.38
N GLY A 350 15.13 -14.77 -27.18
CA GLY A 350 15.35 -16.02 -26.44
C GLY A 350 16.80 -16.16 -25.96
N THR A 351 17.49 -15.04 -25.71
CA THR A 351 18.84 -15.07 -25.15
C THR A 351 18.82 -15.57 -23.71
N PRO A 352 19.96 -16.11 -23.18
CA PRO A 352 19.98 -16.53 -21.77
C PRO A 352 19.47 -15.44 -20.84
N ALA A 353 18.55 -15.79 -19.93
CA ALA A 353 18.03 -14.92 -18.90
C ALA A 353 19.06 -14.80 -17.77
N ALA A 354 20.23 -14.28 -18.11
CA ALA A 354 21.24 -13.96 -17.12
C ALA A 354 20.90 -12.59 -16.50
N VAL A 355 20.97 -12.50 -15.18
CA VAL A 355 21.30 -11.22 -14.53
C VAL A 355 22.61 -10.79 -15.20
N SER A 356 22.65 -9.59 -15.83
CA SER A 356 23.95 -9.12 -16.32
C SER A 356 24.91 -9.20 -15.14
N ASP A 357 26.04 -9.90 -15.27
CA ASP A 357 27.00 -10.05 -14.18
C ASP A 357 27.34 -8.71 -13.55
N ASP A 358 27.36 -7.65 -14.35
CA ASP A 358 27.59 -6.27 -13.89
C ASP A 358 26.48 -5.75 -12.95
N ALA A 359 25.20 -5.99 -13.22
CA ALA A 359 24.11 -5.52 -12.37
C ALA A 359 24.04 -6.32 -11.06
N ALA A 360 24.25 -7.63 -11.10
CA ALA A 360 24.31 -8.48 -9.91
C ALA A 360 25.54 -8.16 -9.05
N VAL A 361 26.70 -7.97 -9.68
CA VAL A 361 27.94 -7.57 -9.00
C VAL A 361 27.77 -6.19 -8.37
N GLN A 362 27.13 -5.25 -9.06
CA GLN A 362 26.86 -3.92 -8.52
C GLN A 362 25.87 -3.97 -7.35
N ALA A 363 24.76 -4.69 -7.47
CA ALA A 363 23.80 -4.88 -6.38
C ALA A 363 24.44 -5.56 -5.17
N ALA A 364 25.29 -6.57 -5.38
CA ALA A 364 26.04 -7.23 -4.32
C ALA A 364 27.03 -6.28 -3.63
N ARG A 365 27.74 -5.43 -4.38
CA ARG A 365 28.61 -4.39 -3.83
C ARG A 365 27.83 -3.37 -2.98
N GLU A 366 26.70 -2.88 -3.48
CA GLU A 366 25.82 -1.95 -2.75
C GLU A 366 25.27 -2.58 -1.45
N ALA A 367 24.89 -3.86 -1.48
CA ALA A 367 24.45 -4.61 -0.31
C ALA A 367 25.58 -4.83 0.70
N ALA A 368 26.81 -5.13 0.22
CA ALA A 368 27.99 -5.31 1.07
C ALA A 368 28.32 -4.06 1.86
N VAL A 369 28.30 -2.88 1.23
CA VAL A 369 28.49 -1.59 1.92
C VAL A 369 27.46 -1.42 3.04
N THR A 370 26.20 -1.74 2.78
CA THR A 370 25.15 -1.65 3.81
C THR A 370 25.41 -2.60 4.97
N ALA A 371 25.79 -3.85 4.68
CA ALA A 371 26.08 -4.86 5.70
C ALA A 371 27.29 -4.47 6.55
N GLU A 372 28.35 -3.94 5.96
CA GLU A 372 29.55 -3.48 6.66
C GLU A 372 29.23 -2.32 7.60
N VAL A 373 28.50 -1.32 7.13
CA VAL A 373 28.08 -0.17 7.96
C VAL A 373 27.17 -0.63 9.10
N LEU A 374 26.21 -1.53 8.87
CA LEU A 374 25.38 -2.08 9.94
C LEU A 374 26.18 -2.87 10.96
N ALA A 375 27.17 -3.64 10.50
CA ALA A 375 28.07 -4.41 11.39
C ALA A 375 28.94 -3.50 12.26
N SER A 376 29.35 -2.33 11.78
CA SER A 376 30.13 -1.37 12.56
C SER A 376 29.40 -0.88 13.80
N PHE A 377 28.05 -0.89 13.80
CA PHE A 377 27.23 -0.56 14.97
C PHE A 377 26.91 -1.77 15.87
N ALA A 378 27.46 -2.97 15.61
CA ALA A 378 27.10 -4.16 16.36
C ALA A 378 27.41 -4.05 17.86
N GLY A 379 28.52 -3.39 18.21
CA GLY A 379 28.95 -3.13 19.59
C GLY A 379 28.47 -1.82 20.20
N ALA A 380 27.62 -1.05 19.51
CA ALA A 380 27.18 0.26 19.98
C ALA A 380 26.32 0.17 21.25
N THR A 381 26.57 1.08 22.19
CA THR A 381 25.83 1.21 23.45
C THR A 381 25.37 2.66 23.62
N PRO A 382 24.22 2.91 24.24
CA PRO A 382 23.24 1.94 24.75
C PRO A 382 22.52 1.16 23.62
N PRO A 383 21.85 0.02 23.91
CA PRO A 383 21.17 -0.79 22.88
C PRO A 383 20.19 0.00 22.00
N ARG A 384 19.49 0.98 22.58
CA ARG A 384 18.58 1.85 21.83
C ARG A 384 19.29 2.69 20.76
N PHE A 385 20.50 3.17 21.04
CA PHE A 385 21.31 3.90 20.04
C PHE A 385 21.68 2.98 18.86
N LYS A 386 22.06 1.73 19.15
CA LYS A 386 22.33 0.74 18.11
C LYS A 386 21.12 0.54 17.19
N GLU A 387 19.94 0.36 17.80
CA GLU A 387 18.68 0.18 17.04
C GLU A 387 18.40 1.39 16.12
N LEU A 388 18.50 2.61 16.66
CA LEU A 388 18.30 3.85 15.93
C LEU A 388 19.30 4.00 14.77
N ALA A 389 20.60 3.82 15.05
CA ALA A 389 21.65 3.97 14.04
C ALA A 389 21.51 2.95 12.93
N GLN A 390 21.26 1.68 13.26
CA GLN A 390 21.07 0.64 12.24
C GLN A 390 19.79 0.83 11.44
N SER A 391 18.71 1.32 12.05
CA SER A 391 17.47 1.65 11.33
C SER A 391 17.69 2.83 10.38
N LEU A 392 18.36 3.89 10.83
CA LEU A 392 18.70 5.05 9.99
C LEU A 392 19.53 4.63 8.78
N VAL A 393 20.59 3.84 8.97
CA VAL A 393 21.44 3.35 7.88
C VAL A 393 20.63 2.56 6.86
N ARG A 394 19.78 1.61 7.32
CA ARG A 394 18.95 0.82 6.39
C ARG A 394 18.07 1.72 5.51
N ASN A 395 17.42 2.70 6.11
CA ASN A 395 16.49 3.56 5.39
C ASN A 395 17.21 4.54 4.45
N LEU A 396 18.33 5.15 4.89
CA LEU A 396 19.12 6.03 4.02
C LEU A 396 19.73 5.28 2.83
N HIS A 397 20.27 4.07 3.05
CA HIS A 397 20.81 3.27 1.97
C HIS A 397 19.72 2.73 1.04
N ALA A 398 18.51 2.43 1.57
CA ALA A 398 17.36 2.06 0.75
C ALA A 398 16.92 3.25 -0.13
N PHE A 399 16.78 4.44 0.45
CA PHE A 399 16.46 5.66 -0.28
C PHE A 399 17.47 5.93 -1.41
N ALA A 400 18.78 5.91 -1.12
CA ALA A 400 19.81 6.16 -2.13
C ALA A 400 19.74 5.18 -3.30
N ARG A 401 19.47 3.88 -3.02
CA ARG A 401 19.30 2.86 -4.05
C ARG A 401 17.99 3.02 -4.82
N GLU A 402 16.90 3.34 -4.13
CA GLU A 402 15.57 3.49 -4.72
C GLU A 402 15.56 4.58 -5.80
N ILE A 403 16.10 5.77 -5.49
CA ILE A 403 16.14 6.89 -6.43
C ILE A 403 17.37 6.86 -7.36
N ARG A 404 18.29 5.89 -7.18
CA ARG A 404 19.59 5.84 -7.88
C ARG A 404 20.36 7.15 -7.74
N LEU A 405 20.46 7.65 -6.50
CA LEU A 405 21.06 8.95 -6.12
C LEU A 405 22.40 9.17 -6.83
N THR A 406 22.49 10.25 -7.60
CA THR A 406 23.72 10.63 -8.28
C THR A 406 24.69 11.35 -7.34
N GLN A 407 25.96 11.42 -7.71
CA GLN A 407 26.97 12.13 -6.93
C GLN A 407 26.68 13.62 -6.85
N GLU A 408 26.12 14.22 -7.89
CA GLU A 408 25.73 15.64 -7.92
C GLU A 408 24.56 15.92 -6.98
N GLU A 409 23.53 15.07 -6.97
CA GLU A 409 22.40 15.18 -6.05
C GLU A 409 22.83 14.96 -4.59
N TRP A 410 23.72 14.00 -4.35
CA TRP A 410 24.32 13.80 -3.03
C TRP A 410 25.08 15.04 -2.56
N GLN A 411 25.93 15.64 -3.41
CA GLN A 411 26.66 16.84 -3.08
C GLN A 411 25.72 18.03 -2.80
N PHE A 412 24.65 18.19 -3.61
CA PHE A 412 23.63 19.20 -3.36
C PHE A 412 22.98 19.02 -1.98
N GLY A 413 22.66 17.79 -1.58
CA GLY A 413 22.14 17.49 -0.24
C GLY A 413 23.13 17.85 0.88
N ILE A 414 24.42 17.56 0.70
CA ILE A 414 25.47 17.95 1.66
C ILE A 414 25.58 19.47 1.77
N ASP A 415 25.57 20.19 0.66
CA ASP A 415 25.64 21.66 0.65
C ASP A 415 24.40 22.29 1.30
N PHE A 416 23.22 21.73 1.07
CA PHE A 416 21.98 22.13 1.74
C PHE A 416 22.09 21.98 3.26
N LEU A 417 22.49 20.80 3.76
CA LEU A 417 22.66 20.55 5.20
C LEU A 417 23.76 21.43 5.83
N THR A 418 24.83 21.67 5.09
CA THR A 418 25.92 22.56 5.53
C THR A 418 25.43 23.98 5.70
N ARG A 419 24.69 24.53 4.74
CA ARG A 419 24.07 25.86 4.85
C ARG A 419 23.07 25.92 6.00
N ALA A 420 22.24 24.87 6.19
CA ALA A 420 21.32 24.80 7.33
C ALA A 420 22.06 24.80 8.67
N GLY A 421 23.22 24.12 8.76
CA GLY A 421 24.09 24.15 9.93
C GLY A 421 24.69 25.53 10.20
N HIS A 422 25.14 26.24 9.17
CA HIS A 422 25.75 27.55 9.31
C HIS A 422 24.76 28.65 9.75
N ILE A 423 23.48 28.55 9.39
CA ILE A 423 22.45 29.53 9.77
C ILE A 423 21.79 29.19 11.12
N THR A 424 22.03 27.99 11.66
CA THR A 424 21.48 27.55 12.94
C THR A 424 22.30 28.15 14.09
N ASP A 425 21.61 28.79 15.04
CA ASP A 425 22.16 29.34 16.28
C ASP A 425 21.17 29.19 17.46
N ASP A 426 21.41 29.83 18.58
CA ASP A 426 20.54 29.77 19.78
C ASP A 426 19.16 30.41 19.57
N ARG A 427 18.95 31.17 18.51
CA ARG A 427 17.68 31.86 18.18
C ARG A 427 17.01 31.28 16.96
N ARG A 428 17.79 30.72 16.04
CA ARG A 428 17.28 30.14 14.78
C ARG A 428 17.67 28.67 14.67
N GLN A 429 16.67 27.81 14.65
CA GLN A 429 16.83 26.35 14.56
C GLN A 429 16.40 25.84 13.18
N GLU A 430 17.24 26.01 12.18
CA GLU A 430 16.95 25.64 10.80
C GLU A 430 16.69 24.13 10.64
N PHE A 431 17.34 23.28 11.47
CA PHE A 431 17.08 21.84 11.46
C PHE A 431 15.72 21.48 12.06
N ILE A 432 15.22 22.22 13.05
CA ILE A 432 13.85 22.05 13.55
C ILE A 432 12.88 22.46 12.44
N LEU A 433 13.15 23.59 11.79
CA LEU A 433 12.34 24.07 10.68
C LEU A 433 12.29 23.05 9.53
N LEU A 434 13.43 22.44 9.18
CA LEU A 434 13.50 21.34 8.21
C LEU A 434 12.63 20.15 8.64
N SER A 435 12.72 19.75 9.90
CA SER A 435 11.90 18.67 10.48
C SER A 435 10.40 18.99 10.38
N ASP A 436 10.03 20.24 10.64
CA ASP A 436 8.64 20.71 10.60
C ASP A 436 8.09 20.66 9.17
N VAL A 437 8.80 21.23 8.20
CA VAL A 437 8.32 21.29 6.80
C VAL A 437 8.32 19.93 6.09
N LEU A 438 9.11 18.98 6.60
CA LEU A 438 9.07 17.58 6.15
C LEU A 438 8.04 16.72 6.93
N GLY A 439 7.31 17.31 7.88
CA GLY A 439 6.31 16.63 8.70
C GLY A 439 6.88 15.69 9.76
N MET A 440 8.21 15.64 9.94
CA MET A 440 8.87 14.72 10.87
C MET A 440 8.55 15.05 12.33
N SER A 441 8.42 16.34 12.66
CA SER A 441 8.02 16.80 13.99
C SER A 441 6.61 16.32 14.34
N MET A 442 5.64 16.50 13.44
CA MET A 442 4.27 16.05 13.65
C MET A 442 4.15 14.53 13.71
N LEU A 443 4.89 13.82 12.84
CA LEU A 443 4.96 12.35 12.89
C LEU A 443 5.52 11.86 14.23
N THR A 444 6.60 12.48 14.73
CA THR A 444 7.22 12.14 16.01
C THR A 444 6.26 12.36 17.17
N ILE A 445 5.50 13.47 17.16
CA ILE A 445 4.45 13.75 18.15
C ILE A 445 3.39 12.66 18.10
N GLY A 446 2.87 12.32 16.91
CA GLY A 446 1.87 11.27 16.75
C GLY A 446 2.31 9.90 17.28
N ILE A 447 3.59 9.55 17.10
CA ILE A 447 4.18 8.30 17.63
C ILE A 447 4.26 8.32 19.16
N ASN A 448 4.66 9.46 19.78
CA ASN A 448 4.95 9.55 21.21
C ASN A 448 3.76 10.00 22.06
N ALA A 449 2.80 10.67 21.46
CA ALA A 449 1.57 11.12 22.11
C ALA A 449 0.34 10.56 21.37
N PRO A 450 0.13 9.23 21.36
CA PRO A 450 -1.10 8.68 20.80
C PRO A 450 -2.28 9.30 21.56
N THR A 451 -3.21 9.88 20.84
CA THR A 451 -4.37 10.53 21.42
C THR A 451 -5.20 9.48 22.16
N ALA A 452 -5.28 9.61 23.49
CA ALA A 452 -6.23 8.82 24.27
C ALA A 452 -7.65 9.22 23.85
N ALA A 453 -8.57 8.26 23.80
CA ALA A 453 -9.94 8.53 23.40
C ALA A 453 -10.52 9.69 24.24
N GLY A 454 -10.95 10.75 23.57
CA GLY A 454 -11.52 11.96 24.19
C GLY A 454 -10.50 12.98 24.72
N ALA A 455 -9.18 12.74 24.62
CA ALA A 455 -8.17 13.73 25.01
C ALA A 455 -7.92 14.75 23.88
N THR A 456 -7.51 15.95 24.25
CA THR A 456 -7.11 17.00 23.30
C THR A 456 -5.86 16.57 22.54
N GLU A 457 -5.85 16.77 21.23
CA GLU A 457 -4.74 16.41 20.36
C GLU A 457 -3.52 17.31 20.58
N SER A 458 -2.33 16.71 20.58
CA SER A 458 -1.06 17.43 20.69
C SER A 458 -0.55 17.91 19.32
N THR A 459 0.18 19.02 19.32
CA THR A 459 0.86 19.60 18.16
C THR A 459 2.30 19.96 18.51
N VAL A 460 3.04 20.60 17.60
CA VAL A 460 4.43 21.06 17.84
C VAL A 460 4.50 22.15 18.90
N VAL A 461 5.61 22.23 19.63
CA VAL A 461 5.87 23.37 20.53
C VAL A 461 6.11 24.67 19.74
N GLY A 462 6.72 24.55 18.58
CA GLY A 462 7.19 25.66 17.76
C GLY A 462 8.49 26.28 18.29
N PRO A 463 9.21 27.04 17.45
CA PRO A 463 10.52 27.60 17.80
C PRO A 463 10.44 28.83 18.71
N PHE A 464 9.26 29.40 18.91
CA PHE A 464 9.09 30.66 19.65
C PHE A 464 8.70 30.49 21.13
N PHE A 465 8.61 29.24 21.60
CA PHE A 465 8.38 29.00 23.03
C PHE A 465 9.63 29.32 23.84
N VAL A 466 9.49 30.21 24.82
CA VAL A 466 10.54 30.56 25.79
C VAL A 466 10.00 30.35 27.20
N ALA A 467 10.76 29.65 28.03
CA ALA A 467 10.42 29.48 29.45
C ALA A 467 10.55 30.79 30.21
N GLY A 468 9.84 30.91 31.34
CA GLY A 468 9.95 32.07 32.22
C GLY A 468 8.99 33.22 31.87
N ALA A 469 7.93 32.96 31.12
CA ALA A 469 6.84 33.92 30.93
C ALA A 469 6.29 34.42 32.29
N PRO A 470 5.72 35.65 32.36
CA PRO A 470 5.13 36.19 33.60
C PRO A 470 3.85 35.44 34.00
N GLU A 471 3.64 35.32 35.31
CA GLU A 471 2.36 34.81 35.84
C GLU A 471 1.27 35.87 35.67
N THR A 472 0.10 35.42 35.20
CA THR A 472 -1.04 36.27 34.97
C THR A 472 -2.23 35.73 35.79
N PRO A 473 -2.96 36.56 36.54
CA PRO A 473 -4.14 36.09 37.24
C PRO A 473 -5.26 35.68 36.26
N LEU A 474 -6.21 34.88 36.72
CA LEU A 474 -7.42 34.56 35.95
C LEU A 474 -8.12 35.84 35.52
N GLY A 475 -8.45 35.99 34.25
CA GLY A 475 -9.03 37.19 33.66
C GLY A 475 -8.05 38.32 33.38
N GLY A 476 -6.77 38.13 33.72
CA GLY A 476 -5.68 39.10 33.40
C GLY A 476 -5.40 39.21 31.92
N ASP A 477 -4.48 40.09 31.57
CA ASP A 477 -4.13 40.41 30.18
C ASP A 477 -2.68 40.08 29.90
N ILE A 478 -2.43 39.20 28.91
CA ILE A 478 -1.08 38.84 28.49
C ILE A 478 -0.63 39.60 27.24
N ALA A 479 -1.48 40.44 26.63
CA ALA A 479 -1.13 41.23 25.45
C ALA A 479 0.09 42.10 25.70
N ASN A 480 0.13 42.76 26.85
CA ASN A 480 1.27 43.61 27.30
C ASN A 480 1.86 44.48 26.17
N GLY A 481 0.98 45.14 25.42
CA GLY A 481 1.33 46.03 24.32
C GLY A 481 1.63 45.35 22.98
N ALA A 482 1.33 44.08 22.81
CA ALA A 482 1.18 43.48 21.49
C ALA A 482 0.10 44.21 20.71
N GLN A 483 0.33 44.46 19.44
CA GLN A 483 -0.64 45.10 18.57
C GLN A 483 -1.68 44.05 18.09
N GLY A 484 -2.91 44.47 17.91
CA GLY A 484 -3.99 43.63 17.36
C GLY A 484 -5.33 43.80 18.07
N GLN A 485 -6.37 43.26 17.47
CA GLN A 485 -7.72 43.27 18.03
C GLN A 485 -7.72 42.52 19.37
N PRO A 486 -8.26 43.12 20.45
CA PRO A 486 -8.37 42.43 21.74
C PRO A 486 -9.14 41.12 21.62
N CYS A 487 -8.64 40.06 22.27
CA CYS A 487 -9.23 38.74 22.25
C CYS A 487 -9.40 38.19 23.67
N TYR A 488 -10.62 37.80 24.04
CA TYR A 488 -10.89 37.12 25.29
C TYR A 488 -10.92 35.60 25.08
N VAL A 489 -10.08 34.89 25.79
CA VAL A 489 -9.91 33.44 25.70
C VAL A 489 -10.39 32.80 27.00
N SER A 490 -11.22 31.76 26.89
CA SER A 490 -11.76 31.06 28.07
C SER A 490 -11.95 29.57 27.78
N GLY A 491 -12.05 28.75 28.80
CA GLY A 491 -12.34 27.32 28.70
C GLY A 491 -12.11 26.60 30.02
N THR A 492 -12.19 25.28 29.98
CA THR A 492 -11.94 24.39 31.11
C THR A 492 -10.84 23.40 30.81
N VAL A 493 -10.15 22.95 31.85
CA VAL A 493 -9.22 21.81 31.78
C VAL A 493 -9.81 20.66 32.58
N THR A 494 -10.06 19.55 31.92
CA THR A 494 -10.63 18.34 32.52
C THR A 494 -9.74 17.11 32.23
N ASP A 495 -10.00 16.04 32.94
CA ASP A 495 -9.48 14.72 32.55
C ASP A 495 -10.41 14.00 31.56
N THR A 496 -10.01 12.82 31.10
CA THR A 496 -10.80 11.97 30.17
C THR A 496 -12.10 11.42 30.79
N ALA A 497 -12.30 11.56 32.10
CA ALA A 497 -13.55 11.25 32.79
C ALA A 497 -14.43 12.49 32.98
N GLY A 498 -14.03 13.66 32.47
CA GLY A 498 -14.75 14.93 32.58
C GLY A 498 -14.57 15.60 33.93
N GLN A 499 -13.63 15.16 34.79
CA GLN A 499 -13.39 15.81 36.08
C GLN A 499 -12.53 17.06 35.90
N PRO A 500 -12.89 18.19 36.50
CA PRO A 500 -12.15 19.42 36.40
C PRO A 500 -10.77 19.31 37.07
N ILE A 501 -9.76 19.87 36.44
CA ILE A 501 -8.38 19.88 36.95
C ILE A 501 -8.04 21.26 37.47
N ALA A 502 -8.09 21.41 38.80
CA ALA A 502 -7.75 22.66 39.49
C ALA A 502 -6.22 22.87 39.56
N GLY A 503 -5.79 24.12 39.45
CA GLY A 503 -4.39 24.53 39.61
C GLY A 503 -3.46 24.07 38.47
N ALA A 504 -3.99 23.59 37.34
CA ALA A 504 -3.23 23.25 36.15
C ALA A 504 -2.49 24.49 35.64
N ARG A 505 -1.20 24.38 35.43
CA ARG A 505 -0.41 25.45 34.81
C ARG A 505 -0.62 25.42 33.30
N ILE A 506 -1.02 26.57 32.75
CA ILE A 506 -1.18 26.80 31.32
C ILE A 506 -0.20 27.87 30.89
N ASP A 507 0.80 27.54 30.12
CA ASP A 507 1.65 28.50 29.41
C ASP A 507 0.98 28.83 28.07
N ILE A 508 0.94 30.11 27.71
CA ILE A 508 0.30 30.65 26.51
C ILE A 508 1.30 31.52 25.76
N TRP A 509 1.33 31.42 24.42
CA TRP A 509 2.10 32.32 23.56
C TRP A 509 1.48 32.35 22.16
N GLN A 510 1.60 33.48 21.47
CA GLN A 510 1.06 33.70 20.13
C GLN A 510 1.78 34.84 19.41
N SER A 511 1.51 35.01 18.12
CA SER A 511 1.89 36.18 17.33
C SER A 511 0.97 37.38 17.62
N ASP A 512 1.47 38.59 17.36
CA ASP A 512 0.67 39.80 17.22
C ASP A 512 0.00 39.91 15.84
N GLU A 513 -0.62 41.07 15.55
CA GLU A 513 -1.35 41.27 14.27
C GLU A 513 -0.42 41.32 13.04
N ASP A 514 0.85 41.64 13.23
CA ASP A 514 1.88 41.65 12.17
C ASP A 514 2.57 40.27 12.01
N GLY A 515 2.17 39.29 12.81
CA GLY A 515 2.70 37.91 12.76
C GLY A 515 4.01 37.74 13.55
N PHE A 516 4.41 38.68 14.42
CA PHE A 516 5.63 38.59 15.23
C PHE A 516 5.33 38.03 16.63
N TYR A 517 6.24 37.19 17.10
CA TYR A 517 6.31 36.77 18.50
C TYR A 517 7.22 37.74 19.28
N ASP A 518 7.00 37.86 20.59
CA ASP A 518 7.76 38.79 21.44
C ASP A 518 9.28 38.55 21.44
N VAL A 519 9.72 37.32 21.19
CA VAL A 519 11.16 37.01 21.04
C VAL A 519 11.81 37.66 19.81
N GLN A 520 11.00 38.14 18.89
CA GLN A 520 11.42 38.83 17.68
C GLN A 520 11.43 40.37 17.87
N TYR A 521 10.88 40.86 18.99
CA TYR A 521 10.81 42.28 19.25
C TYR A 521 12.21 42.88 19.57
N PRO A 522 12.55 43.99 18.96
CA PRO A 522 13.87 44.59 19.14
C PRO A 522 14.09 45.16 20.56
N ASP A 523 13.00 45.48 21.29
CA ASP A 523 13.04 46.01 22.65
C ASP A 523 13.08 44.93 23.73
N GLY A 524 12.92 43.65 23.34
CA GLY A 524 12.98 42.51 24.26
C GLY A 524 11.83 42.41 25.26
N ARG A 525 10.73 43.17 25.07
CA ARG A 525 9.56 43.12 25.96
C ARG A 525 8.85 41.77 25.79
N THR A 526 8.31 41.24 26.88
CA THR A 526 7.40 40.10 26.85
C THR A 526 5.99 40.58 26.52
N ALA A 527 5.41 40.09 25.43
CA ALA A 527 4.06 40.44 24.96
C ALA A 527 3.36 39.24 24.33
N ALA A 528 2.06 39.20 24.40
CA ALA A 528 1.23 38.07 23.93
C ALA A 528 1.72 36.69 24.43
N ARG A 529 2.35 36.70 25.62
CA ARG A 529 2.92 35.55 26.29
C ARG A 529 2.77 35.66 27.81
N GLY A 530 2.28 34.58 28.43
CA GLY A 530 2.09 34.50 29.87
C GLY A 530 1.80 33.08 30.33
N TRP A 531 1.65 32.88 31.63
CA TRP A 531 1.10 31.64 32.15
C TRP A 531 0.11 31.92 33.27
N LEU A 532 -0.84 31.01 33.45
CA LEU A 532 -1.84 31.08 34.52
C LEU A 532 -2.13 29.70 35.13
N ARG A 533 -2.91 29.67 36.20
CA ARG A 533 -3.42 28.43 36.79
C ARG A 533 -4.93 28.37 36.65
N THR A 534 -5.46 27.18 36.41
CA THR A 534 -6.91 26.94 36.41
C THR A 534 -7.51 27.15 37.79
N GLY A 535 -8.73 27.62 37.81
CA GLY A 535 -9.56 27.76 39.02
C GLY A 535 -9.96 26.41 39.64
N PRO A 536 -10.67 26.43 40.79
CA PRO A 536 -11.15 25.22 41.46
C PRO A 536 -12.09 24.36 40.57
N ASP A 537 -12.75 24.99 39.62
CA ASP A 537 -13.65 24.39 38.63
C ASP A 537 -12.97 23.95 37.36
N GLY A 538 -11.61 23.97 37.30
CA GLY A 538 -10.84 23.71 36.11
C GLY A 538 -10.85 24.84 35.08
N GLY A 539 -11.58 25.94 35.37
CA GLY A 539 -11.75 27.05 34.44
C GLY A 539 -10.48 27.88 34.25
N TYR A 540 -10.23 28.35 33.05
CA TYR A 540 -9.20 29.32 32.73
C TYR A 540 -9.76 30.45 31.86
N ARG A 541 -9.19 31.63 31.96
CA ARG A 541 -9.60 32.79 31.18
C ARG A 541 -8.55 33.89 31.24
N PHE A 542 -8.36 34.59 30.13
CA PHE A 542 -7.40 35.69 30.00
C PHE A 542 -7.73 36.56 28.79
N TRP A 543 -7.14 37.74 28.75
CA TRP A 543 -7.14 38.62 27.60
C TRP A 543 -5.81 38.52 26.85
N SER A 544 -5.88 38.62 25.54
CA SER A 544 -4.74 38.70 24.63
C SER A 544 -5.14 39.51 23.39
N VAL A 545 -4.43 39.33 22.28
CA VAL A 545 -4.83 39.83 20.97
C VAL A 545 -5.34 38.69 20.09
N HIS A 546 -6.10 39.01 19.05
CA HIS A 546 -6.51 38.04 18.03
C HIS A 546 -5.25 37.58 17.28
N PRO A 547 -4.97 36.28 17.17
CA PRO A 547 -3.77 35.79 16.49
C PRO A 547 -3.85 36.07 14.99
N ALA A 548 -2.71 36.31 14.35
CA ALA A 548 -2.60 36.49 12.91
C ALA A 548 -1.83 35.33 12.25
N PRO A 549 -2.10 35.04 10.96
CA PRO A 549 -1.26 34.13 10.21
C PRO A 549 0.12 34.72 9.99
N TYR A 550 1.15 33.87 9.91
CA TYR A 550 2.52 34.37 9.73
C TYR A 550 3.37 33.40 8.91
N PRO A 551 4.39 33.92 8.19
CA PRO A 551 5.34 33.06 7.51
C PRO A 551 6.36 32.50 8.50
N ILE A 552 6.71 31.21 8.35
CA ILE A 552 7.94 30.71 8.96
C ILE A 552 9.16 31.33 8.25
N PRO A 553 10.34 31.38 8.89
CA PRO A 553 11.55 31.90 8.25
C PRO A 553 11.81 31.21 6.90
N ASP A 554 11.86 31.98 5.81
CA ASP A 554 12.01 31.47 4.44
C ASP A 554 13.21 32.08 3.68
N ASP A 555 14.08 32.76 4.39
CA ASP A 555 15.31 33.39 3.90
C ASP A 555 16.55 32.48 3.95
N GLY A 556 16.33 31.19 4.34
CA GLY A 556 17.37 30.17 4.47
C GLY A 556 17.13 28.96 3.54
N PRO A 557 17.95 27.90 3.71
CA PRO A 557 17.86 26.68 2.92
C PRO A 557 16.48 26.03 2.94
N VAL A 558 15.76 26.08 4.07
CA VAL A 558 14.40 25.52 4.16
C VAL A 558 13.41 26.34 3.34
N GLY A 559 13.57 27.68 3.28
CA GLY A 559 12.80 28.51 2.38
C GLY A 559 13.06 28.20 0.91
N ASP A 560 14.32 27.93 0.53
CA ASP A 560 14.67 27.46 -0.82
C ASP A 560 13.98 26.13 -1.15
N LEU A 561 13.93 25.19 -0.18
CA LEU A 561 13.22 23.92 -0.32
C LEU A 561 11.72 24.10 -0.55
N LEU A 562 11.06 24.97 0.23
CA LEU A 562 9.65 25.27 0.07
C LEU A 562 9.35 25.89 -1.30
N LYS A 563 10.16 26.84 -1.74
CA LYS A 563 10.05 27.47 -3.07
C LYS A 563 10.21 26.44 -4.19
N ALA A 564 11.20 25.55 -4.08
CA ALA A 564 11.41 24.49 -5.06
C ALA A 564 10.24 23.47 -5.09
N ALA A 565 9.60 23.23 -3.95
CA ALA A 565 8.42 22.37 -3.83
C ALA A 565 7.09 23.05 -4.24
N GLY A 566 7.12 24.34 -4.58
CA GLY A 566 5.90 25.13 -4.85
C GLY A 566 5.01 25.33 -3.62
N ARG A 567 5.58 25.26 -2.41
CA ARG A 567 4.88 25.42 -1.12
C ARG A 567 5.10 26.81 -0.54
N GLY A 568 4.05 27.40 0.02
CA GLY A 568 4.14 28.65 0.77
C GLY A 568 4.74 28.45 2.17
N PRO A 569 5.32 29.53 2.79
CA PRO A 569 5.84 29.47 4.14
C PRO A 569 4.80 29.75 5.23
N MET A 570 3.54 30.04 4.86
CA MET A 570 2.52 30.53 5.80
C MET A 570 2.03 29.45 6.76
N ARG A 571 1.80 29.90 7.97
CA ARG A 571 1.00 29.17 8.98
C ARG A 571 -0.33 29.90 9.21
N PRO A 572 -1.43 29.17 9.41
CA PRO A 572 -2.72 29.78 9.77
C PRO A 572 -2.61 30.48 11.13
N ALA A 573 -3.48 31.46 11.37
CA ALA A 573 -3.61 32.14 12.65
C ALA A 573 -3.90 31.14 13.78
N HIS A 574 -3.11 31.15 14.85
CA HIS A 574 -3.24 30.21 15.95
C HIS A 574 -2.72 30.73 17.30
N LEU A 575 -3.21 30.13 18.35
CA LEU A 575 -2.82 30.37 19.73
C LEU A 575 -2.25 29.09 20.33
N HIS A 576 -1.08 29.15 20.93
CA HIS A 576 -0.42 28.02 21.57
C HIS A 576 -0.80 27.85 23.03
N PHE A 577 -0.93 26.58 23.45
CA PHE A 577 -1.08 26.20 24.85
C PHE A 577 -0.10 25.10 25.23
N ARG A 578 0.46 25.21 26.42
CA ARG A 578 1.18 24.12 27.07
C ARG A 578 0.62 23.93 28.47
N VAL A 579 0.01 22.77 28.71
CA VAL A 579 -0.59 22.44 30.00
C VAL A 579 0.24 21.38 30.71
N VAL A 580 0.63 21.67 31.96
CA VAL A 580 1.47 20.77 32.76
C VAL A 580 0.83 20.58 34.14
N VAL A 581 0.54 19.32 34.46
CA VAL A 581 -0.06 18.91 35.74
C VAL A 581 0.56 17.62 36.21
N PRO A 582 0.95 17.47 37.49
CA PRO A 582 1.38 16.18 38.02
C PRO A 582 0.30 15.10 37.87
N GLY A 583 0.69 13.91 37.42
CA GLY A 583 -0.23 12.78 37.17
C GLY A 583 -0.87 12.76 35.78
N TYR A 584 -0.67 13.77 34.98
CA TYR A 584 -1.15 13.83 33.59
C TYR A 584 0.01 13.96 32.60
N ARG A 585 -0.24 13.55 31.36
CA ARG A 585 0.71 13.81 30.28
C ARG A 585 0.71 15.30 29.97
N PRO A 586 1.87 15.96 29.83
CA PRO A 586 1.92 17.32 29.33
C PRO A 586 1.22 17.43 27.97
N LEU A 587 0.32 18.37 27.85
CA LEU A 587 -0.35 18.71 26.59
C LEU A 587 0.36 19.93 26.00
N VAL A 588 0.81 19.84 24.76
CA VAL A 588 1.16 20.97 23.92
C VAL A 588 0.22 20.97 22.73
N THR A 589 -0.50 22.04 22.51
CA THR A 589 -1.50 22.13 21.46
C THR A 589 -1.62 23.54 20.92
N HIS A 590 -2.28 23.67 19.78
CA HIS A 590 -2.71 24.94 19.20
C HIS A 590 -4.23 24.98 19.11
N ILE A 591 -4.82 26.16 19.08
CA ILE A 591 -6.14 26.36 18.48
C ILE A 591 -5.98 27.28 17.28
N PHE A 592 -6.64 26.90 16.20
CA PHE A 592 -6.57 27.59 14.92
C PHE A 592 -7.87 28.38 14.69
N VAL A 593 -7.74 29.55 14.08
CA VAL A 593 -8.88 30.42 13.75
C VAL A 593 -9.68 29.79 12.60
N ALA A 594 -10.95 29.50 12.83
CA ALA A 594 -11.84 28.98 11.79
C ALA A 594 -11.96 29.98 10.62
N GLY A 595 -11.92 29.47 9.39
CA GLY A 595 -12.00 30.29 8.17
C GLY A 595 -10.69 30.94 7.73
N ASP A 596 -9.58 30.72 8.42
CA ASP A 596 -8.27 31.18 7.96
C ASP A 596 -7.89 30.50 6.63
N GLU A 597 -7.38 31.27 5.68
CA GLU A 597 -7.06 30.81 4.31
C GLU A 597 -5.89 29.81 4.21
N TYR A 598 -5.13 29.65 5.29
CA TYR A 598 -3.97 28.75 5.35
C TYR A 598 -4.22 27.44 6.11
N LEU A 599 -5.45 27.15 6.56
CA LEU A 599 -5.79 25.94 7.32
C LEU A 599 -5.41 24.64 6.57
N ASP A 600 -5.59 24.61 5.27
CA ASP A 600 -5.26 23.48 4.39
C ASP A 600 -3.87 23.56 3.78
N LYS A 601 -3.08 24.60 4.12
CA LYS A 601 -1.77 24.91 3.56
C LYS A 601 -0.70 25.17 4.62
N ASP A 602 -0.94 24.78 5.87
CA ASP A 602 0.03 24.98 6.97
C ASP A 602 1.39 24.41 6.61
N ALA A 603 2.41 25.27 6.58
CA ALA A 603 3.78 24.90 6.21
C ALA A 603 4.36 23.75 7.07
N VAL A 604 3.85 23.53 8.28
CA VAL A 604 4.37 22.57 9.26
C VAL A 604 3.40 21.41 9.57
N PHE A 605 2.27 21.33 8.87
CA PHE A 605 1.26 20.26 9.03
C PHE A 605 0.67 20.16 10.45
N GLY A 606 0.59 21.28 11.16
CA GLY A 606 0.13 21.33 12.56
C GLY A 606 -1.38 21.32 12.72
N VAL A 607 -2.13 21.67 11.66
CA VAL A 607 -3.59 21.78 11.70
C VAL A 607 -4.26 20.43 11.89
N LYS A 608 -5.21 20.39 12.82
CA LYS A 608 -6.10 19.24 13.05
C LYS A 608 -7.53 19.75 13.17
N GLU A 609 -8.48 19.00 12.63
CA GLU A 609 -9.88 19.40 12.57
C GLU A 609 -10.47 19.72 13.97
N SER A 610 -10.11 18.93 14.98
CA SER A 610 -10.55 19.13 16.37
C SER A 610 -9.99 20.38 17.04
N LEU A 611 -9.00 21.03 16.44
CA LEU A 611 -8.33 22.23 16.95
C LEU A 611 -8.69 23.50 16.18
N ILE A 612 -9.60 23.42 15.21
CA ILE A 612 -10.13 24.58 14.49
C ILE A 612 -11.33 25.11 15.30
N VAL A 613 -11.24 26.37 15.74
CA VAL A 613 -12.19 26.95 16.67
C VAL A 613 -12.70 28.30 16.14
N GLU A 614 -13.98 28.57 16.35
CA GLU A 614 -14.63 29.82 15.96
C GLU A 614 -14.25 30.95 16.92
N PHE A 615 -13.70 32.04 16.40
CA PHE A 615 -13.45 33.29 17.11
C PHE A 615 -14.57 34.26 16.81
N THR A 616 -15.47 34.43 17.77
CA THR A 616 -16.66 35.27 17.59
C THR A 616 -16.35 36.74 17.82
N GLU A 617 -16.66 37.58 16.85
CA GLU A 617 -16.50 39.04 16.97
C GLU A 617 -17.60 39.68 17.79
N HIS A 618 -17.22 40.69 18.57
CA HIS A 618 -18.12 41.52 19.39
C HIS A 618 -17.89 43.00 19.10
N PRO A 619 -18.96 43.83 19.05
CA PRO A 619 -18.85 45.27 18.93
C PRO A 619 -18.27 45.91 20.20
N PRO A 620 -17.81 47.17 20.12
CA PRO A 620 -17.48 47.96 21.32
C PRO A 620 -18.59 47.94 22.37
N GLY A 621 -18.24 47.89 23.66
CA GLY A 621 -19.20 47.83 24.74
C GLY A 621 -18.71 47.01 25.93
N PRO A 622 -19.64 46.59 26.82
CA PRO A 622 -19.33 45.75 27.98
C PRO A 622 -18.72 44.42 27.57
N ALA A 623 -17.65 44.02 28.24
CA ALA A 623 -16.89 42.82 27.94
C ALA A 623 -16.60 42.03 29.24
N PRO A 624 -16.14 40.78 29.15
CA PRO A 624 -15.79 39.96 30.30
C PRO A 624 -14.80 40.66 31.27
N GLU A 625 -14.76 40.17 32.49
CA GLU A 625 -13.92 40.70 33.59
C GLU A 625 -14.20 42.19 33.93
N GLY A 626 -15.42 42.68 33.64
CA GLY A 626 -15.81 44.05 33.91
C GLY A 626 -15.15 45.11 33.01
N ARG A 627 -14.54 44.72 31.92
CA ARG A 627 -13.97 45.64 30.94
C ARG A 627 -15.06 46.32 30.09
N THR A 628 -14.77 47.51 29.63
CA THR A 628 -15.52 48.20 28.57
C THR A 628 -14.59 48.44 27.40
N MET A 629 -14.91 47.86 26.28
CA MET A 629 -14.09 47.96 25.08
C MET A 629 -14.52 49.17 24.25
N SER A 630 -13.55 49.96 23.82
CA SER A 630 -13.76 51.11 22.91
C SER A 630 -13.74 50.68 21.43
N GLU A 631 -13.21 49.51 21.16
CA GLU A 631 -13.04 48.92 19.82
C GLU A 631 -13.67 47.56 19.74
N PRO A 632 -13.93 47.00 18.53
CA PRO A 632 -14.34 45.61 18.37
C PRO A 632 -13.34 44.67 19.02
N TRP A 633 -13.81 43.57 19.56
CA TRP A 633 -12.99 42.53 20.20
C TRP A 633 -13.51 41.15 19.85
N SER A 634 -12.66 40.13 19.92
CA SER A 634 -13.05 38.75 19.66
C SER A 634 -13.10 37.90 20.94
N ARG A 635 -13.84 36.80 20.86
CA ARG A 635 -13.94 35.80 21.94
C ARG A 635 -13.78 34.41 21.37
N VAL A 636 -13.03 33.58 22.11
CA VAL A 636 -12.91 32.14 21.82
C VAL A 636 -13.10 31.34 23.11
N ALA A 637 -13.77 30.21 23.00
CA ALA A 637 -13.90 29.23 24.08
C ALA A 637 -13.32 27.90 23.61
N PHE A 638 -12.43 27.32 24.42
CA PHE A 638 -11.79 26.04 24.08
C PHE A 638 -11.57 25.21 25.35
N ASP A 639 -12.11 24.01 25.38
CA ASP A 639 -11.94 23.09 26.51
C ASP A 639 -10.80 22.10 26.20
N MET A 640 -9.92 21.90 27.18
CA MET A 640 -8.77 21.02 27.08
C MET A 640 -8.95 19.77 27.95
N VAL A 641 -8.79 18.60 27.34
CA VAL A 641 -8.91 17.30 28.03
C VAL A 641 -7.53 16.65 28.13
N LEU A 642 -7.05 16.41 29.34
CA LEU A 642 -5.75 15.81 29.62
C LEU A 642 -5.85 14.29 29.76
N ALA A 643 -4.97 13.57 29.11
CA ALA A 643 -4.76 12.15 29.34
C ALA A 643 -3.95 11.90 30.61
N PRO A 644 -4.26 10.88 31.43
CA PRO A 644 -3.44 10.49 32.55
C PRO A 644 -2.02 10.12 32.10
N ALA A 645 -1.03 10.36 32.95
CA ALA A 645 0.32 9.85 32.71
C ALA A 645 0.26 8.32 32.60
N ALA A 646 0.91 7.73 31.58
CA ALA A 646 1.05 6.29 31.53
C ALA A 646 1.76 5.83 32.82
N GLU A 647 1.24 4.83 33.51
CA GLU A 647 2.03 4.13 34.52
C GLU A 647 3.32 3.67 33.86
N GLN A 648 4.47 4.13 34.37
CA GLN A 648 5.75 3.59 33.94
C GLN A 648 5.70 2.10 34.27
N ALA A 649 5.63 1.26 33.24
CA ALA A 649 5.86 -0.16 33.43
C ALA A 649 7.22 -0.34 34.11
N PRO A 650 7.32 -1.16 35.16
CA PRO A 650 8.52 -1.33 35.97
C PRO A 650 9.69 -1.87 35.17
#